data_c9295dc08c0501e188bb0af93ec79ba6
#
_entry.id   c9295dc08c0501e188bb0af93ec79ba6
#
_cell.length_a   1.000
_cell.length_b   1.000
_cell.length_c   1.000
_cell.angle_alpha   90.00
_cell.angle_beta   90.00
_cell.angle_gamma   90.00
#
_symmetry.space_group_name_H-M   'P 1'
#
loop_
_entity.id
_entity.type
_entity.pdbx_description
1 polymer ?
#
loop_
_entity_poly.entity_id
_entity_poly.type
_entity_poly.pdbx_seq_one_letter_code
_entity_poly.pdbx_strand_id
1 'polypeptide(L)'
;MNLSIKENVDLLLIYKDIKAYNIKPLMKNFLGILNDINLNINYQIYELNGLHNIVKNELKEDILQYRFICGSKILFKQIKEKITQIQNEFKNDFSYKILKNFNPFEQILIKQEFDINTDFGGLNEQLNIENLNILYKNSPKNYMLNFINEKELSEFKLASDFLFSLKCAMNLLEGKNTNIFLIQNTQNLANLMHKKEKKNLNLNSILTQKALQSMHTCGIYTHFLARNMQKKQNQNFEFIENDYFIYNENEKNLEEILSVLLKLDDKNYHFDISLIFALKRSKNNIKNLDFFKAILKRKYSYSILKLLLDANILKDFCKPLIQSKFLLEEDGVYSALDRALLCLYHFENKNENEDLDADILLVLKLTILLSAINENNEISLANIYRAYVGKFNINNDSLELGIRLLKNFNAFKDIIEKEDIYNQTIVLNFISKLTDSYTLKMLYILSFCNAKALGIENNFYYKSLENLYQNALEGFEDENLIDESQKRVKKEQILKRSKAFANLDEQTQNNIIHIKSNLFFIQNNFEKIIKITQIAQKENFTFWLDNSENLVLEVIVSKNNNLENILNSLSSLNLIFMGFFELFEDKIYLKFEYSDIISDEQKESLQNLLNSKLHTKIQKKVKKPNIKKDELKLDMDYSKNYAKINLNTKDQKGLMAYVMEVLTNYDVILSAAKIQTIRERTRNVLILHKNESLQNYKEKILKSLISE
;
A
#
# COMPACT_ATOMS: atom_id res chain seq x y z
N MET A 1 18.39 1.09 28.76
CA MET A 1 17.24 0.38 28.22
C MET A 1 16.01 1.26 28.45
N ASN A 2 15.41 1.73 27.40
CA ASN A 2 14.17 2.52 27.47
C ASN A 2 13.01 1.57 27.29
N LEU A 3 12.08 1.54 28.26
CA LEU A 3 10.85 0.76 28.17
C LEU A 3 9.74 1.71 27.72
N SER A 4 9.03 1.32 26.71
CA SER A 4 7.83 2.03 26.26
C SER A 4 6.68 1.78 27.25
N ILE A 5 5.75 2.72 27.29
CA ILE A 5 4.54 2.60 28.11
C ILE A 5 3.73 1.37 27.64
N LYS A 6 3.24 0.54 28.56
CA LYS A 6 2.46 -0.69 28.28
C LYS A 6 3.23 -1.84 27.64
N GLU A 7 4.55 -1.75 27.49
CA GLU A 7 5.38 -2.91 27.12
C GLU A 7 5.58 -3.85 28.30
N ASN A 8 5.90 -5.11 27.99
CA ASN A 8 6.28 -6.10 29.00
C ASN A 8 7.63 -5.70 29.62
N VAL A 9 7.74 -5.89 30.93
CA VAL A 9 8.99 -5.67 31.66
C VAL A 9 9.71 -6.99 31.80
N ASP A 10 10.90 -7.10 31.21
CA ASP A 10 11.75 -8.27 31.38
C ASP A 10 12.59 -8.14 32.65
N LEU A 11 12.40 -9.05 33.61
CA LEU A 11 13.11 -9.10 34.87
C LEU A 11 14.05 -10.30 34.91
N LEU A 12 15.30 -10.01 35.21
CA LEU A 12 16.30 -11.02 35.49
C LEU A 12 16.56 -11.05 36.99
N LEU A 13 16.19 -12.19 37.64
CA LEU A 13 16.34 -12.40 39.06
C LEU A 13 17.51 -13.36 39.29
N ILE A 14 18.56 -12.88 39.95
CA ILE A 14 19.75 -13.65 40.15
C ILE A 14 20.01 -13.85 41.68
N TYR A 15 20.21 -15.08 42.09
CA TYR A 15 20.57 -15.45 43.44
C TYR A 15 21.93 -16.15 43.48
N LYS A 16 22.58 -16.21 44.67
CA LYS A 16 23.92 -16.73 44.82
C LYS A 16 23.94 -18.28 45.02
N ASP A 17 23.11 -18.78 45.94
CA ASP A 17 23.03 -20.18 46.28
C ASP A 17 21.62 -20.58 46.75
N ILE A 18 21.03 -21.60 46.14
CA ILE A 18 19.69 -22.10 46.45
C ILE A 18 19.63 -22.82 47.81
N LYS A 19 20.76 -23.40 48.26
CA LYS A 19 20.82 -24.11 49.52
C LYS A 19 20.75 -23.19 50.74
N ALA A 20 21.11 -21.94 50.61
CA ALA A 20 21.12 -20.95 51.65
C ALA A 20 19.77 -20.28 51.95
N TYR A 21 18.84 -20.29 50.99
CA TYR A 21 17.56 -19.55 51.08
C TYR A 21 16.41 -20.30 50.41
N ASN A 22 15.26 -20.37 51.09
CA ASN A 22 14.02 -20.81 50.44
C ASN A 22 13.42 -19.68 49.57
N ILE A 23 13.82 -19.61 48.31
CA ILE A 23 13.47 -18.55 47.39
C ILE A 23 12.01 -18.64 46.93
N LYS A 24 11.42 -19.84 46.86
CA LYS A 24 10.08 -20.05 46.27
C LYS A 24 8.96 -19.24 46.92
N PRO A 25 8.79 -19.16 48.25
CA PRO A 25 7.75 -18.34 48.86
C PRO A 25 7.97 -16.85 48.66
N LEU A 26 9.22 -16.39 48.75
CA LEU A 26 9.57 -14.97 48.50
C LEU A 26 9.24 -14.54 47.07
N MET A 27 9.56 -15.39 46.11
CA MET A 27 9.24 -15.15 44.70
C MET A 27 7.75 -15.13 44.44
N LYS A 28 6.99 -16.06 45.03
CA LYS A 28 5.53 -16.08 44.89
C LYS A 28 4.90 -14.78 45.42
N ASN A 29 5.34 -14.29 46.57
CA ASN A 29 4.86 -13.06 47.15
C ASN A 29 5.25 -11.84 46.29
N PHE A 30 6.50 -11.77 45.82
CA PHE A 30 7.01 -10.72 44.98
C PHE A 30 6.22 -10.62 43.65
N LEU A 31 6.05 -11.77 42.97
CA LEU A 31 5.27 -11.82 41.73
C LEU A 31 3.78 -11.51 41.95
N GLY A 32 3.23 -11.91 43.10
CA GLY A 32 1.87 -11.52 43.51
C GLY A 32 1.73 -9.99 43.56
N ILE A 33 2.62 -9.31 44.26
CA ILE A 33 2.61 -7.81 44.35
C ILE A 33 2.74 -7.17 42.96
N LEU A 34 3.59 -7.71 42.08
CA LEU A 34 3.77 -7.18 40.73
C LEU A 34 2.52 -7.36 39.86
N ASN A 35 1.83 -8.50 40.00
CA ASN A 35 0.54 -8.74 39.33
C ASN A 35 -0.56 -7.81 39.84
N ASP A 36 -0.59 -7.52 41.15
CA ASP A 36 -1.59 -6.64 41.76
C ASP A 36 -1.51 -5.20 41.24
N ILE A 37 -0.34 -4.76 40.77
CA ILE A 37 -0.15 -3.45 40.15
C ILE A 37 -0.33 -3.45 38.60
N ASN A 38 -0.85 -4.55 38.06
CA ASN A 38 -1.12 -4.73 36.61
C ASN A 38 0.09 -4.45 35.70
N LEU A 39 1.29 -4.82 36.14
CA LEU A 39 2.49 -4.82 35.29
C LEU A 39 2.61 -6.14 34.55
N ASN A 40 2.70 -6.07 33.22
CA ASN A 40 3.02 -7.24 32.40
C ASN A 40 4.51 -7.56 32.54
N ILE A 41 4.83 -8.64 33.22
CA ILE A 41 6.23 -8.98 33.56
C ILE A 41 6.57 -10.34 33.00
N ASN A 42 7.64 -10.37 32.19
CA ASN A 42 8.36 -11.59 31.87
C ASN A 42 9.52 -11.72 32.85
N TYR A 43 9.65 -12.83 33.53
CA TYR A 43 10.75 -13.02 34.48
C TYR A 43 11.52 -14.30 34.22
N GLN A 44 12.82 -14.25 34.50
CA GLN A 44 13.73 -15.39 34.49
C GLN A 44 14.52 -15.42 35.79
N ILE A 45 14.76 -16.61 36.32
CA ILE A 45 15.43 -16.81 37.61
C ILE A 45 16.64 -17.67 37.38
N TYR A 46 17.83 -17.15 37.75
CA TYR A 46 19.08 -17.88 37.59
C TYR A 46 19.94 -17.86 38.84
N GLU A 47 20.67 -18.97 39.03
CA GLU A 47 21.79 -18.98 39.96
C GLU A 47 23.00 -18.29 39.30
N LEU A 48 23.76 -17.51 40.08
CA LEU A 48 24.94 -16.81 39.59
C LEU A 48 25.91 -17.75 38.84
N ASN A 49 26.13 -18.97 39.36
CA ASN A 49 27.03 -19.95 38.75
C ASN A 49 26.45 -20.60 37.47
N GLY A 50 25.12 -20.63 37.33
CA GLY A 50 24.43 -21.17 36.17
C GLY A 50 24.32 -20.19 34.98
N LEU A 51 24.59 -18.92 35.20
CA LEU A 51 24.37 -17.87 34.18
C LEU A 51 25.18 -18.11 32.88
N HIS A 52 26.43 -18.56 33.02
CA HIS A 52 27.29 -18.86 31.88
C HIS A 52 26.75 -20.02 31.01
N ASN A 53 26.26 -21.10 31.64
CA ASN A 53 25.74 -22.25 30.90
C ASN A 53 24.49 -21.92 30.09
N ILE A 54 23.62 -21.05 30.61
CA ILE A 54 22.40 -20.62 29.92
C ILE A 54 22.74 -19.80 28.69
N VAL A 55 23.66 -18.85 28.83
CA VAL A 55 24.11 -18.02 27.69
C VAL A 55 24.80 -18.86 26.62
N LYS A 56 25.62 -19.81 27.01
CA LYS A 56 26.29 -20.75 26.11
C LYS A 56 25.28 -21.57 25.28
N ASN A 57 24.19 -22.02 25.89
CA ASN A 57 23.20 -22.86 25.21
C ASN A 57 22.23 -22.06 24.32
N GLU A 58 21.80 -20.88 24.76
CA GLU A 58 20.73 -20.11 24.09
C GLU A 58 21.22 -18.84 23.43
N LEU A 59 22.41 -18.35 23.72
CA LEU A 59 23.00 -17.10 23.21
C LEU A 59 22.03 -15.93 23.28
N LYS A 60 21.58 -15.61 24.49
CA LYS A 60 20.60 -14.55 24.73
C LYS A 60 21.19 -13.16 24.65
N GLU A 61 20.64 -12.31 23.79
CA GLU A 61 21.07 -10.92 23.62
C GLU A 61 20.62 -10.03 24.78
N ASP A 62 19.59 -10.42 25.53
CA ASP A 62 19.00 -9.66 26.64
C ASP A 62 20.00 -9.30 27.74
N ILE A 63 21.07 -10.11 27.90
CA ILE A 63 22.14 -9.81 28.85
C ILE A 63 23.08 -8.68 28.42
N LEU A 64 23.00 -8.22 27.18
CA LEU A 64 23.83 -7.12 26.68
C LEU A 64 23.41 -5.79 27.29
N GLN A 65 22.11 -5.60 27.50
CA GLN A 65 21.57 -4.37 28.09
C GLN A 65 20.79 -4.69 29.36
N TYR A 66 21.35 -4.32 30.50
CA TYR A 66 20.72 -4.51 31.81
C TYR A 66 20.97 -3.33 32.72
N ARG A 67 20.10 -3.13 33.69
CA ARG A 67 20.27 -2.15 34.76
C ARG A 67 19.94 -2.77 36.12
N PHE A 68 20.66 -2.32 37.13
CA PHE A 68 20.36 -2.70 38.50
C PHE A 68 19.06 -2.04 38.97
N ILE A 69 18.13 -2.81 39.48
CA ILE A 69 16.87 -2.31 40.04
C ILE A 69 16.94 -2.30 41.55
N CYS A 70 17.14 -3.46 42.17
CA CYS A 70 17.21 -3.57 43.61
C CYS A 70 17.97 -4.85 44.02
N GLY A 71 18.34 -4.96 45.29
CA GLY A 71 19.02 -6.12 45.88
C GLY A 71 20.42 -5.85 46.36
N SER A 72 21.24 -6.90 46.51
CA SER A 72 22.61 -6.80 47.01
C SER A 72 23.56 -6.15 45.99
N LYS A 73 24.16 -5.03 46.34
CA LYS A 73 25.18 -4.37 45.52
C LYS A 73 26.44 -5.22 45.34
N ILE A 74 26.77 -6.06 46.35
CA ILE A 74 27.91 -6.99 46.29
C ILE A 74 27.64 -8.06 45.26
N LEU A 75 26.46 -8.68 45.30
CA LEU A 75 26.04 -9.66 44.30
C LEU A 75 25.98 -9.04 42.91
N PHE A 76 25.45 -7.82 42.77
CA PHE A 76 25.40 -7.13 41.49
C PHE A 76 26.79 -6.88 40.89
N LYS A 77 27.80 -6.55 41.71
CA LYS A 77 29.19 -6.44 41.26
C LYS A 77 29.70 -7.76 40.68
N GLN A 78 29.46 -8.89 41.35
CA GLN A 78 29.83 -10.20 40.86
C GLN A 78 29.09 -10.58 39.56
N ILE A 79 27.78 -10.24 39.46
CA ILE A 79 26.99 -10.44 38.27
C ILE A 79 27.59 -9.65 37.10
N LYS A 80 27.94 -8.36 37.33
CA LYS A 80 28.53 -7.48 36.30
C LYS A 80 29.86 -8.04 35.78
N GLU A 81 30.72 -8.50 36.66
CA GLU A 81 31.99 -9.10 36.27
C GLU A 81 31.77 -10.39 35.43
N LYS A 82 30.83 -11.22 35.84
CA LYS A 82 30.48 -12.46 35.12
C LYS A 82 29.84 -12.18 33.75
N ILE A 83 28.92 -11.24 33.65
CA ILE A 83 28.32 -10.81 32.36
C ILE A 83 29.41 -10.26 31.44
N THR A 84 30.35 -9.45 31.97
CA THR A 84 31.45 -8.92 31.15
C THR A 84 32.35 -10.06 30.63
N GLN A 85 32.63 -11.10 31.43
CA GLN A 85 33.35 -12.28 30.97
C GLN A 85 32.60 -13.00 29.85
N ILE A 86 31.31 -13.24 30.00
CA ILE A 86 30.44 -13.87 29.01
C ILE A 86 30.39 -13.02 27.72
N GLN A 87 30.22 -11.70 27.83
CA GLN A 87 30.22 -10.79 26.68
C GLN A 87 31.53 -10.88 25.90
N ASN A 88 32.66 -10.95 26.56
CA ASN A 88 33.97 -11.09 25.92
C ASN A 88 34.16 -12.47 25.27
N GLU A 89 33.73 -13.54 25.92
CA GLU A 89 33.84 -14.91 25.41
C GLU A 89 32.98 -15.11 24.16
N PHE A 90 31.74 -14.71 24.19
CA PHE A 90 30.78 -14.89 23.07
C PHE A 90 30.64 -13.65 22.14
N LYS A 91 31.59 -12.74 22.23
CA LYS A 91 31.56 -11.49 21.46
C LYS A 91 31.35 -11.69 19.95
N ASN A 92 32.10 -12.61 19.36
CA ASN A 92 32.05 -12.89 17.94
C ASN A 92 30.71 -13.55 17.55
N ASP A 93 30.18 -14.45 18.37
CA ASP A 93 28.93 -15.16 18.13
C ASP A 93 27.75 -14.20 18.21
N PHE A 94 27.72 -13.31 19.23
CA PHE A 94 26.72 -12.27 19.33
C PHE A 94 26.77 -11.31 18.14
N SER A 95 27.98 -10.88 17.78
CA SER A 95 28.18 -9.98 16.62
C SER A 95 27.70 -10.62 15.34
N TYR A 96 28.06 -11.88 15.10
CA TYR A 96 27.64 -12.62 13.91
C TYR A 96 26.11 -12.77 13.86
N LYS A 97 25.49 -13.18 14.99
CA LYS A 97 24.04 -13.32 15.10
C LYS A 97 23.29 -12.02 14.78
N ILE A 98 23.80 -10.88 15.27
CA ILE A 98 23.20 -9.56 15.01
C ILE A 98 23.47 -9.12 13.57
N LEU A 99 24.73 -9.16 13.11
CA LEU A 99 25.13 -8.58 11.82
C LEU A 99 24.58 -9.33 10.61
N LYS A 100 24.29 -10.63 10.72
CA LYS A 100 23.67 -11.40 9.62
C LYS A 100 22.28 -10.90 9.22
N ASN A 101 21.61 -10.18 10.11
CA ASN A 101 20.27 -9.64 9.84
C ASN A 101 20.30 -8.32 9.04
N PHE A 102 21.49 -7.72 8.83
CA PHE A 102 21.65 -6.47 8.08
C PHE A 102 22.18 -6.75 6.68
N ASN A 103 21.29 -6.64 5.69
CA ASN A 103 21.66 -6.69 4.28
C ASN A 103 22.18 -5.29 3.83
N PRO A 104 23.47 -5.15 3.41
CA PRO A 104 23.99 -3.84 3.00
C PRO A 104 23.47 -3.36 1.65
N PHE A 105 22.78 -4.22 0.89
CA PHE A 105 22.19 -3.95 -0.42
C PHE A 105 20.67 -3.87 -0.37
N GLU A 106 20.09 -3.73 0.81
CA GLU A 106 18.65 -3.70 0.99
C GLU A 106 18.02 -2.48 0.28
N GLN A 107 16.93 -2.74 -0.41
CA GLN A 107 16.15 -1.68 -1.04
C GLN A 107 15.36 -0.92 0.02
N ILE A 108 15.64 0.37 0.15
CA ILE A 108 15.03 1.23 1.17
C ILE A 108 13.63 1.65 0.72
N LEU A 109 12.61 0.93 1.14
CA LEU A 109 11.20 1.27 0.90
C LEU A 109 10.46 1.24 2.23
N ILE A 110 9.90 2.39 2.63
CA ILE A 110 9.17 2.52 3.89
C ILE A 110 7.70 2.70 3.59
N LYS A 111 6.88 1.78 4.09
CA LYS A 111 5.42 1.89 4.01
C LYS A 111 4.94 3.08 4.82
N GLN A 112 3.86 3.71 4.38
CA GLN A 112 3.24 4.83 5.11
C GLN A 112 2.63 4.36 6.44
N GLU A 113 2.13 3.13 6.48
CA GLU A 113 1.74 2.42 7.68
C GLU A 113 2.75 1.30 7.93
N PHE A 114 3.50 1.41 9.00
CA PHE A 114 4.68 0.58 9.27
C PHE A 114 4.67 0.00 10.68
N ASP A 115 5.38 -1.11 10.86
CA ASP A 115 5.71 -1.63 12.19
C ASP A 115 6.96 -0.90 12.72
N ILE A 116 6.78 -0.09 13.78
CA ILE A 116 7.83 0.74 14.36
C ILE A 116 8.97 -0.07 14.98
N ASN A 117 8.76 -1.36 15.26
CA ASN A 117 9.78 -2.23 15.83
C ASN A 117 10.57 -2.97 14.76
N THR A 118 9.89 -3.53 13.74
CA THR A 118 10.48 -4.52 12.84
C THR A 118 10.77 -4.04 11.44
N ASP A 119 10.08 -2.99 10.95
CA ASP A 119 10.34 -2.47 9.61
C ASP A 119 11.68 -1.70 9.55
N PHE A 120 12.17 -1.44 8.35
CA PHE A 120 13.45 -0.78 8.09
C PHE A 120 13.62 0.49 8.92
N GLY A 121 14.69 0.54 9.73
CA GLY A 121 14.96 1.64 10.67
C GLY A 121 14.21 1.56 12.00
N GLY A 122 13.48 0.45 12.24
CA GLY A 122 12.70 0.24 13.46
C GLY A 122 13.54 0.09 14.72
N LEU A 123 12.86 0.07 15.86
CA LEU A 123 13.50 0.08 17.18
C LEU A 123 14.36 -1.18 17.43
N ASN A 124 14.03 -2.32 16.81
CA ASN A 124 14.83 -3.55 16.94
C ASN A 124 16.20 -3.42 16.25
N GLU A 125 16.27 -2.80 15.08
CA GLU A 125 17.55 -2.52 14.42
C GLU A 125 18.43 -1.58 15.25
N GLN A 126 17.81 -0.54 15.81
CA GLN A 126 18.50 0.42 16.69
C GLN A 126 19.04 -0.26 17.94
N LEU A 127 18.24 -1.14 18.58
CA LEU A 127 18.67 -1.97 19.71
C LEU A 127 19.86 -2.86 19.34
N ASN A 128 19.82 -3.48 18.16
CA ASN A 128 20.89 -4.34 17.66
C ASN A 128 22.20 -3.56 17.48
N ILE A 129 22.16 -2.34 16.94
CA ILE A 129 23.35 -1.48 16.82
C ILE A 129 23.86 -1.04 18.19
N GLU A 130 23.00 -0.72 19.14
CA GLU A 130 23.41 -0.41 20.51
C GLU A 130 24.04 -1.64 21.21
N ASN A 131 23.53 -2.84 20.99
CA ASN A 131 24.12 -4.08 21.47
C ASN A 131 25.54 -4.27 20.91
N LEU A 132 25.75 -4.04 19.61
CA LEU A 132 27.08 -4.06 19.01
C LEU A 132 27.99 -2.97 19.60
N ASN A 133 27.47 -1.77 19.83
CA ASN A 133 28.21 -0.69 20.48
C ASN A 133 28.70 -1.08 21.88
N ILE A 134 27.89 -1.81 22.66
CA ILE A 134 28.25 -2.32 23.99
C ILE A 134 29.35 -3.37 23.87
N LEU A 135 29.22 -4.34 22.96
CA LEU A 135 30.19 -5.42 22.76
C LEU A 135 31.57 -4.92 22.34
N TYR A 136 31.64 -3.81 21.59
CA TYR A 136 32.90 -3.26 21.05
C TYR A 136 33.43 -2.05 21.84
N LYS A 137 32.81 -1.68 22.93
CA LYS A 137 33.21 -0.53 23.76
C LYS A 137 34.47 -0.85 24.56
N ASN A 138 35.64 -0.69 23.93
CA ASN A 138 36.96 -0.86 24.58
C ASN A 138 37.46 0.41 25.29
N SER A 139 36.75 1.54 25.25
CA SER A 139 37.12 2.84 25.82
C SER A 139 35.87 3.61 26.24
N PRO A 140 35.99 4.71 26.99
CA PRO A 140 34.84 5.56 27.31
C PRO A 140 34.18 6.20 26.08
N LYS A 141 34.80 6.15 24.91
CA LYS A 141 34.25 6.70 23.66
C LYS A 141 33.20 5.75 23.06
N ASN A 142 32.15 6.31 22.49
CA ASN A 142 31.14 5.58 21.73
C ASN A 142 31.78 4.91 20.51
N TYR A 143 31.65 3.59 20.35
CA TYR A 143 32.27 2.83 19.26
C TYR A 143 31.76 3.27 17.88
N MET A 144 30.50 3.74 17.80
CA MET A 144 29.91 4.26 16.57
C MET A 144 30.70 5.46 15.98
N LEU A 145 31.36 6.26 16.84
CA LEU A 145 32.18 7.40 16.41
C LEU A 145 33.43 7.00 15.59
N ASN A 146 33.73 5.72 15.50
CA ASN A 146 34.76 5.24 14.56
C ASN A 146 34.28 5.27 13.09
N PHE A 147 32.98 5.36 12.85
CA PHE A 147 32.38 5.25 11.51
C PHE A 147 31.56 6.49 11.14
N ILE A 148 30.95 7.17 12.11
CA ILE A 148 30.14 8.38 11.91
C ILE A 148 30.68 9.52 12.80
N ASN A 149 30.51 10.76 12.36
CA ASN A 149 30.90 11.95 13.14
C ASN A 149 29.83 12.33 14.18
N GLU A 150 30.16 13.28 15.07
CA GLU A 150 29.27 13.71 16.16
C GLU A 150 27.94 14.29 15.65
N LYS A 151 27.95 15.01 14.52
CA LYS A 151 26.74 15.57 13.90
C LYS A 151 25.83 14.43 13.39
N GLU A 152 26.39 13.46 12.71
CA GLU A 152 25.69 12.27 12.21
C GLU A 152 25.12 11.43 13.37
N LEU A 153 25.91 11.27 14.46
CA LEU A 153 25.43 10.59 15.65
C LEU A 153 24.27 11.35 16.32
N SER A 154 24.32 12.68 16.34
CA SER A 154 23.21 13.50 16.86
C SER A 154 21.95 13.37 16.01
N GLU A 155 22.10 13.39 14.68
CA GLU A 155 20.98 13.18 13.75
C GLU A 155 20.31 11.81 13.98
N PHE A 156 21.11 10.76 14.08
CA PHE A 156 20.63 9.40 14.39
C PHE A 156 19.87 9.34 15.72
N LYS A 157 20.46 9.92 16.80
CA LYS A 157 19.82 9.90 18.12
C LYS A 157 18.51 10.68 18.16
N LEU A 158 18.45 11.85 17.52
CA LEU A 158 17.21 12.64 17.45
C LEU A 158 16.08 11.88 16.74
N ALA A 159 16.40 11.15 15.66
CA ALA A 159 15.45 10.32 14.97
C ALA A 159 14.98 9.11 15.84
N SER A 160 15.93 8.46 16.52
CA SER A 160 15.67 7.36 17.45
C SER A 160 14.78 7.78 18.62
N ASP A 161 15.09 8.91 19.27
CA ASP A 161 14.32 9.46 20.39
C ASP A 161 12.90 9.84 19.97
N PHE A 162 12.74 10.35 18.74
CA PHE A 162 11.42 10.63 18.19
C PHE A 162 10.61 9.35 17.99
N LEU A 163 11.18 8.31 17.38
CA LEU A 163 10.48 7.02 17.18
C LEU A 163 10.09 6.37 18.50
N PHE A 164 10.98 6.41 19.49
CA PHE A 164 10.66 5.92 20.83
C PHE A 164 9.51 6.71 21.47
N SER A 165 9.50 8.03 21.33
CA SER A 165 8.42 8.90 21.83
C SER A 165 7.10 8.62 21.09
N LEU A 166 7.16 8.36 19.78
CA LEU A 166 6.01 7.97 18.97
C LEU A 166 5.44 6.62 19.42
N LYS A 167 6.29 5.62 19.67
CA LYS A 167 5.88 4.32 20.22
C LYS A 167 5.17 4.47 21.57
N CYS A 168 5.70 5.31 22.47
CA CYS A 168 5.04 5.59 23.75
C CYS A 168 3.67 6.26 23.55
N ALA A 169 3.57 7.19 22.62
CA ALA A 169 2.30 7.86 22.31
C ALA A 169 1.28 6.89 21.71
N MET A 170 1.69 5.99 20.81
CA MET A 170 0.83 4.94 20.25
C MET A 170 0.29 4.01 21.33
N ASN A 171 1.16 3.52 22.21
CA ASN A 171 0.76 2.64 23.32
C ASN A 171 -0.17 3.33 24.32
N LEU A 172 0.04 4.63 24.56
CA LEU A 172 -0.82 5.43 25.41
C LEU A 172 -2.21 5.67 24.80
N LEU A 173 -2.27 5.93 23.49
CA LEU A 173 -3.50 6.14 22.76
C LEU A 173 -4.37 4.88 22.74
N GLU A 174 -3.75 3.73 22.44
CA GLU A 174 -4.43 2.43 22.31
C GLU A 174 -4.69 1.76 23.68
N GLY A 175 -4.03 2.22 24.75
CA GLY A 175 -4.11 1.59 26.08
C GLY A 175 -3.44 0.21 26.17
N LYS A 176 -2.77 -0.24 25.12
CA LYS A 176 -2.08 -1.54 25.00
C LYS A 176 -0.77 -1.38 24.23
N ASN A 177 0.07 -2.43 24.24
CA ASN A 177 1.25 -2.47 23.40
C ASN A 177 0.83 -2.64 21.93
N THR A 178 1.17 -1.66 21.07
CA THR A 178 0.92 -1.69 19.63
C THR A 178 2.16 -1.25 18.88
N ASN A 179 2.46 -1.91 17.78
CA ASN A 179 3.65 -1.63 16.97
C ASN A 179 3.32 -0.97 15.63
N ILE A 180 2.07 -1.11 15.17
CA ILE A 180 1.69 -0.62 13.85
C ILE A 180 1.29 0.86 13.92
N PHE A 181 2.04 1.70 13.19
CA PHE A 181 1.68 3.08 12.96
C PHE A 181 0.61 3.16 11.87
N LEU A 182 -0.57 3.66 12.22
CA LEU A 182 -1.72 3.79 11.33
C LEU A 182 -2.02 5.27 11.05
N ILE A 183 -2.23 5.61 9.78
CA ILE A 183 -2.50 6.98 9.35
C ILE A 183 -3.79 7.52 9.98
N GLN A 184 -4.80 6.68 10.15
CA GLN A 184 -6.06 7.07 10.79
C GLN A 184 -5.91 7.58 12.22
N ASN A 185 -4.85 7.16 12.94
CA ASN A 185 -4.58 7.56 14.31
C ASN A 185 -3.74 8.84 14.41
N THR A 186 -3.22 9.34 13.27
CA THR A 186 -2.24 10.44 13.26
C THR A 186 -2.77 11.74 13.87
N GLN A 187 -4.06 12.05 13.70
CA GLN A 187 -4.69 13.23 14.32
C GLN A 187 -4.59 13.17 15.84
N ASN A 188 -4.97 12.04 16.42
CA ASN A 188 -4.96 11.84 17.86
C ASN A 188 -3.54 11.81 18.40
N LEU A 189 -2.62 11.15 17.67
CA LEU A 189 -1.19 11.12 18.00
C LEU A 189 -0.57 12.51 17.95
N ALA A 190 -0.87 13.29 16.91
CA ALA A 190 -0.37 14.65 16.77
C ALA A 190 -0.86 15.55 17.92
N ASN A 191 -2.12 15.46 18.29
CA ASN A 191 -2.70 16.18 19.44
C ASN A 191 -2.04 15.77 20.76
N LEU A 192 -1.69 14.50 20.92
CA LEU A 192 -1.01 13.99 22.13
C LEU A 192 0.44 14.48 22.22
N MET A 193 1.16 14.48 21.10
CA MET A 193 2.59 14.81 21.05
C MET A 193 2.84 16.33 20.99
N HIS A 194 1.95 17.14 20.40
CA HIS A 194 2.12 18.57 20.14
C HIS A 194 1.12 19.45 20.92
N LYS A 195 0.98 19.25 22.23
CA LYS A 195 0.00 19.95 23.12
C LYS A 195 -0.04 21.48 23.05
N LYS A 196 0.88 22.17 22.37
CA LYS A 196 1.05 23.65 22.47
C LYS A 196 1.17 24.41 21.14
N GLU A 197 1.06 23.77 19.96
CA GLU A 197 1.30 24.49 18.70
C GLU A 197 0.02 24.74 17.89
N LYS A 198 -0.09 25.99 17.48
CA LYS A 198 -1.05 26.68 16.60
C LYS A 198 -2.08 25.81 15.84
N LYS A 199 -3.35 26.15 16.00
CA LYS A 199 -4.56 25.57 15.42
C LYS A 199 -4.66 25.54 13.87
N ASN A 200 -3.67 26.03 13.12
CA ASN A 200 -3.75 26.22 11.66
C ASN A 200 -2.76 25.38 10.84
N LEU A 201 -2.00 24.47 11.44
CA LEU A 201 -1.10 23.57 10.70
C LEU A 201 -1.72 22.20 10.55
N ASN A 202 -1.53 21.58 9.39
CA ASN A 202 -1.90 20.17 9.17
C ASN A 202 -0.94 19.27 9.95
N LEU A 203 -1.17 19.17 11.27
CA LEU A 203 -0.32 18.45 12.21
C LEU A 203 -0.19 16.97 11.86
N ASN A 204 -1.20 16.39 11.20
CA ASN A 204 -1.19 14.99 10.78
C ASN A 204 -0.11 14.74 9.74
N SER A 205 -0.09 15.56 8.69
CA SER A 205 0.91 15.46 7.62
C SER A 205 2.32 15.66 8.17
N ILE A 206 2.52 16.64 9.04
CA ILE A 206 3.82 16.92 9.67
C ILE A 206 4.28 15.74 10.52
N LEU A 207 3.39 15.15 11.34
CA LEU A 207 3.72 14.00 12.18
C LEU A 207 4.13 12.80 11.33
N THR A 208 3.33 12.50 10.29
CA THR A 208 3.60 11.35 9.42
C THR A 208 4.89 11.52 8.64
N GLN A 209 5.12 12.70 8.05
CA GLN A 209 6.39 13.00 7.37
C GLN A 209 7.59 12.82 8.31
N LYS A 210 7.49 13.31 9.55
CA LYS A 210 8.55 13.18 10.55
C LYS A 210 8.75 11.72 10.97
N ALA A 211 7.69 10.93 11.07
CA ALA A 211 7.77 9.50 11.39
C ALA A 211 8.50 8.73 10.28
N LEU A 212 8.09 8.91 9.02
CA LEU A 212 8.74 8.31 7.86
C LEU A 212 10.21 8.75 7.72
N GLN A 213 10.48 10.05 7.91
CA GLN A 213 11.84 10.59 7.90
C GLN A 213 12.70 9.96 8.99
N SER A 214 12.15 9.73 10.19
CA SER A 214 12.89 9.15 11.31
C SER A 214 13.18 7.68 11.07
N MET A 215 12.22 6.89 10.55
CA MET A 215 12.45 5.51 10.11
C MET A 215 13.56 5.44 9.07
N HIS A 216 13.47 6.25 8.00
CA HIS A 216 14.48 6.31 6.95
C HIS A 216 15.87 6.69 7.50
N THR A 217 15.95 7.69 8.37
CA THR A 217 17.21 8.11 8.98
C THR A 217 17.81 7.01 9.84
N CYS A 218 17.00 6.40 10.74
CA CYS A 218 17.47 5.32 11.59
C CYS A 218 17.95 4.12 10.76
N GLY A 219 17.19 3.71 9.74
CA GLY A 219 17.57 2.58 8.89
C GLY A 219 18.87 2.80 8.13
N ILE A 220 19.06 3.97 7.52
CA ILE A 220 20.32 4.30 6.84
C ILE A 220 21.50 4.24 7.83
N TYR A 221 21.35 4.79 9.04
CA TYR A 221 22.45 4.76 10.01
C TYR A 221 22.71 3.36 10.58
N THR A 222 21.66 2.59 10.90
CA THR A 222 21.81 1.22 11.44
C THR A 222 22.51 0.30 10.42
N HIS A 223 22.04 0.31 9.16
CA HIS A 223 22.64 -0.49 8.08
C HIS A 223 24.06 -0.06 7.74
N PHE A 224 24.35 1.26 7.72
CA PHE A 224 25.71 1.75 7.48
C PHE A 224 26.67 1.34 8.60
N LEU A 225 26.27 1.48 9.87
CA LEU A 225 27.08 1.06 11.01
C LEU A 225 27.30 -0.45 10.99
N ALA A 226 26.25 -1.24 10.73
CA ALA A 226 26.36 -2.69 10.61
C ALA A 226 27.33 -3.07 9.48
N ARG A 227 27.22 -2.43 8.29
CA ARG A 227 28.10 -2.68 7.15
C ARG A 227 29.58 -2.45 7.46
N ASN A 228 29.89 -1.34 8.14
CA ASN A 228 31.27 -1.05 8.53
C ASN A 228 31.79 -2.05 9.59
N MET A 229 30.94 -2.52 10.50
CA MET A 229 31.29 -3.57 11.45
C MET A 229 31.51 -4.92 10.76
N GLN A 230 30.68 -5.27 9.77
CA GLN A 230 30.88 -6.47 8.91
C GLN A 230 32.23 -6.44 8.20
N LYS A 231 32.56 -5.30 7.52
CA LYS A 231 33.86 -5.12 6.83
C LYS A 231 35.04 -5.29 7.80
N LYS A 232 34.97 -4.70 9.00
CA LYS A 232 36.05 -4.76 9.99
C LYS A 232 36.28 -6.17 10.56
N GLN A 233 35.26 -7.02 10.55
CA GLN A 233 35.35 -8.39 11.05
C GLN A 233 35.74 -9.40 9.96
N ASN A 234 35.97 -8.98 8.73
CA ASN A 234 36.19 -9.84 7.56
C ASN A 234 35.10 -10.92 7.39
N GLN A 235 33.90 -10.64 7.84
CA GLN A 235 32.77 -11.54 7.70
C GLN A 235 32.23 -11.42 6.27
N ASN A 236 32.53 -12.41 5.43
CA ASN A 236 31.91 -12.55 4.11
C ASN A 236 30.51 -13.12 4.31
N PHE A 237 29.52 -12.25 4.32
CA PHE A 237 28.14 -12.69 4.11
C PHE A 237 27.99 -12.90 2.62
N GLU A 238 27.66 -14.11 2.21
CA GLU A 238 27.36 -14.44 0.82
C GLU A 238 26.03 -13.79 0.44
N PHE A 239 26.10 -12.61 -0.19
CA PHE A 239 24.98 -12.04 -0.92
C PHE A 239 25.10 -12.54 -2.35
N ILE A 240 24.27 -13.49 -2.71
CA ILE A 240 24.28 -14.16 -4.02
C ILE A 240 23.41 -13.32 -4.94
N GLU A 241 24.02 -12.48 -5.80
CA GLU A 241 23.45 -12.09 -7.10
C GLU A 241 24.35 -11.11 -7.87
N ASN A 242 24.34 -11.18 -9.22
CA ASN A 242 25.28 -10.50 -10.10
C ASN A 242 25.08 -8.98 -10.25
N ASP A 243 24.11 -8.36 -9.54
CA ASP A 243 23.72 -6.96 -9.76
C ASP A 243 24.05 -6.03 -8.59
N TYR A 244 24.99 -6.44 -7.74
CA TYR A 244 25.47 -5.62 -6.63
C TYR A 244 26.66 -4.74 -7.04
N PHE A 245 26.62 -3.47 -6.66
CA PHE A 245 27.70 -2.53 -6.84
C PHE A 245 28.30 -2.11 -5.50
N ILE A 246 29.57 -2.43 -5.29
CA ILE A 246 30.36 -2.03 -4.14
C ILE A 246 31.25 -0.88 -4.52
N TYR A 247 31.13 0.23 -3.82
CA TYR A 247 31.93 1.41 -4.03
C TYR A 247 33.14 1.42 -3.11
N ASN A 248 34.37 1.58 -3.68
CA ASN A 248 35.57 1.74 -2.89
C ASN A 248 35.74 3.22 -2.49
N GLU A 249 35.64 3.47 -1.19
CA GLU A 249 35.75 4.79 -0.59
C GLU A 249 37.20 5.30 -0.64
N ASN A 250 37.55 6.01 -1.70
CA ASN A 250 38.60 7.03 -1.64
C ASN A 250 37.87 8.35 -1.78
N GLU A 251 38.13 9.33 -0.92
CA GLU A 251 37.47 10.65 -0.89
C GLU A 251 37.28 11.24 -2.29
N LYS A 252 36.12 11.00 -2.90
CA LYS A 252 35.77 11.53 -4.20
C LYS A 252 34.74 12.62 -4.05
N ASN A 253 34.87 13.63 -4.92
CA ASN A 253 33.83 14.65 -5.00
C ASN A 253 32.57 14.08 -5.68
N LEU A 254 31.44 14.77 -5.57
CA LEU A 254 30.18 14.31 -6.11
C LEU A 254 30.24 14.06 -7.63
N GLU A 255 30.97 14.88 -8.40
CA GLU A 255 31.10 14.71 -9.86
C GLU A 255 31.84 13.41 -10.22
N GLU A 256 32.86 13.04 -9.46
CA GLU A 256 33.56 11.79 -9.67
C GLU A 256 32.67 10.58 -9.37
N ILE A 257 31.90 10.62 -8.27
CA ILE A 257 30.95 9.56 -7.93
C ILE A 257 29.89 9.42 -9.03
N LEU A 258 29.29 10.52 -9.47
CA LEU A 258 28.29 10.51 -10.54
C LEU A 258 28.87 10.03 -11.87
N SER A 259 30.11 10.40 -12.19
CA SER A 259 30.81 9.92 -13.39
C SER A 259 31.04 8.42 -13.37
N VAL A 260 31.33 7.84 -12.20
CA VAL A 260 31.43 6.39 -12.02
C VAL A 260 30.06 5.73 -12.23
N LEU A 261 29.00 6.27 -11.65
CA LEU A 261 27.65 5.73 -11.80
C LEU A 261 27.15 5.76 -13.26
N LEU A 262 27.50 6.81 -14.02
CA LEU A 262 27.16 6.90 -15.45
C LEU A 262 27.92 5.91 -16.34
N LYS A 263 29.09 5.43 -15.91
CA LYS A 263 29.90 4.44 -16.63
C LYS A 263 29.47 3.00 -16.38
N LEU A 264 28.58 2.75 -15.43
CA LEU A 264 28.04 1.42 -15.18
C LEU A 264 27.22 0.93 -16.39
N ASP A 265 27.15 -0.37 -16.59
CA ASP A 265 26.26 -0.97 -17.58
C ASP A 265 24.82 -0.50 -17.37
N ASP A 266 24.04 -0.47 -18.44
CA ASP A 266 22.68 0.02 -18.39
C ASP A 266 21.71 -1.07 -17.92
N LYS A 267 21.72 -1.31 -16.61
CA LYS A 267 20.84 -2.25 -15.89
C LYS A 267 20.48 -1.72 -14.50
N ASN A 268 19.55 -2.39 -13.83
CA ASN A 268 19.23 -2.11 -12.43
C ASN A 268 20.32 -2.66 -11.51
N TYR A 269 20.72 -1.86 -10.52
CA TYR A 269 21.74 -2.22 -9.53
C TYR A 269 21.20 -2.13 -8.11
N HIS A 270 21.71 -2.98 -7.24
CA HIS A 270 21.63 -2.82 -5.81
C HIS A 270 22.94 -2.18 -5.31
N PHE A 271 22.84 -1.01 -4.72
CA PHE A 271 24.00 -0.26 -4.24
C PHE A 271 24.31 -0.56 -2.78
N ASP A 272 25.59 -0.73 -2.45
CA ASP A 272 26.04 -0.84 -1.05
C ASP A 272 25.67 0.45 -0.29
N ILE A 273 25.14 0.31 0.91
CA ILE A 273 24.71 1.42 1.77
C ILE A 273 25.83 2.46 2.00
N SER A 274 27.10 2.06 1.92
CA SER A 274 28.23 2.98 2.06
C SER A 274 28.26 4.05 0.98
N LEU A 275 27.71 3.77 -0.22
CA LEU A 275 27.62 4.74 -1.31
C LEU A 275 26.65 5.89 -0.99
N ILE A 276 25.58 5.63 -0.23
CA ILE A 276 24.67 6.67 0.27
C ILE A 276 25.45 7.66 1.14
N PHE A 277 26.31 7.17 2.02
CA PHE A 277 27.15 8.02 2.88
C PHE A 277 28.24 8.75 2.10
N ALA A 278 28.87 8.11 1.11
CA ALA A 278 29.84 8.76 0.22
C ALA A 278 29.20 9.97 -0.50
N LEU A 279 27.99 9.78 -1.04
CA LEU A 279 27.20 10.85 -1.66
C LEU A 279 26.79 11.93 -0.65
N LYS A 280 26.28 11.53 0.53
CA LYS A 280 25.84 12.48 1.60
C LYS A 280 27.01 13.35 2.12
N ARG A 281 28.22 12.79 2.20
CA ARG A 281 29.44 13.48 2.69
C ARG A 281 30.19 14.25 1.60
N SER A 282 29.90 13.95 0.31
CA SER A 282 30.53 14.67 -0.80
C SER A 282 30.15 16.15 -0.80
N LYS A 283 31.10 17.03 -1.12
CA LYS A 283 30.84 18.47 -1.20
C LYS A 283 29.96 18.79 -2.40
N ASN A 284 28.78 19.35 -2.13
CA ASN A 284 27.80 19.73 -3.16
C ASN A 284 28.19 21.05 -3.82
N ASN A 285 28.72 21.01 -5.03
CA ASN A 285 28.87 22.18 -5.90
C ASN A 285 28.27 21.96 -7.30
N ILE A 286 27.42 20.94 -7.48
CA ILE A 286 26.87 20.63 -8.80
C ILE A 286 25.65 21.50 -9.06
N LYS A 287 25.80 22.43 -10.00
CA LYS A 287 24.68 23.15 -10.63
C LYS A 287 24.33 22.56 -12.01
N ASN A 288 25.01 21.48 -12.42
CA ASN A 288 24.92 20.96 -13.78
C ASN A 288 23.80 19.91 -13.92
N LEU A 289 22.75 20.28 -14.64
CA LEU A 289 21.64 19.38 -14.99
C LEU A 289 22.05 18.30 -16.00
N ASP A 290 23.23 18.39 -16.61
CA ASP A 290 23.68 17.43 -17.63
C ASP A 290 23.85 16.03 -17.06
N PHE A 291 24.36 15.90 -15.83
CA PHE A 291 24.41 14.61 -15.13
C PHE A 291 23.02 14.02 -14.92
N PHE A 292 22.07 14.83 -14.50
CA PHE A 292 20.69 14.36 -14.28
C PHE A 292 20.04 13.96 -15.60
N LYS A 293 20.23 14.75 -16.67
CA LYS A 293 19.79 14.40 -18.03
C LYS A 293 20.42 13.10 -18.50
N ALA A 294 21.72 12.89 -18.26
CA ALA A 294 22.43 11.67 -18.65
C ALA A 294 21.87 10.44 -17.87
N ILE A 295 21.58 10.58 -16.58
CA ILE A 295 20.94 9.51 -15.79
C ILE A 295 19.57 9.17 -16.38
N LEU A 296 18.72 10.17 -16.66
CA LEU A 296 17.37 9.95 -17.20
C LEU A 296 17.37 9.35 -18.62
N LYS A 297 18.41 9.58 -19.40
CA LYS A 297 18.55 8.99 -20.74
C LYS A 297 18.94 7.51 -20.74
N ARG A 298 19.39 6.95 -19.61
CA ARG A 298 19.66 5.52 -19.48
C ARG A 298 18.35 4.73 -19.62
N LYS A 299 18.40 3.53 -20.11
CA LYS A 299 17.25 2.60 -20.11
C LYS A 299 16.78 2.38 -18.67
N TYR A 300 17.70 2.12 -17.74
CA TYR A 300 17.44 1.90 -16.33
C TYR A 300 18.04 3.03 -15.48
N SER A 301 17.22 3.97 -15.08
CA SER A 301 17.61 5.12 -14.24
C SER A 301 17.16 5.00 -12.78
N TYR A 302 16.16 4.13 -12.51
CA TYR A 302 15.54 3.96 -11.20
C TYR A 302 16.52 3.80 -10.06
N SER A 303 17.48 2.84 -10.17
CA SER A 303 18.41 2.51 -9.08
C SER A 303 19.27 3.72 -8.70
N ILE A 304 19.76 4.47 -9.68
CA ILE A 304 20.58 5.68 -9.44
C ILE A 304 19.72 6.79 -8.83
N LEU A 305 18.50 7.01 -9.33
CA LEU A 305 17.61 8.04 -8.79
C LEU A 305 17.18 7.72 -7.35
N LYS A 306 16.92 6.45 -7.03
CA LYS A 306 16.62 6.01 -5.67
C LYS A 306 17.82 6.23 -4.75
N LEU A 307 19.02 5.90 -5.19
CA LEU A 307 20.26 6.18 -4.46
C LEU A 307 20.41 7.69 -4.16
N LEU A 308 20.16 8.56 -5.15
CA LEU A 308 20.21 10.02 -4.98
C LEU A 308 19.12 10.52 -4.00
N LEU A 309 17.95 9.91 -4.02
CA LEU A 309 16.88 10.22 -3.06
C LEU A 309 17.29 9.85 -1.63
N ASP A 310 17.83 8.64 -1.44
CA ASP A 310 18.23 8.13 -0.12
C ASP A 310 19.40 8.94 0.45
N ALA A 311 20.33 9.35 -0.40
CA ALA A 311 21.42 10.26 -0.05
C ALA A 311 20.95 11.72 0.18
N ASN A 312 19.67 12.02 -0.09
CA ASN A 312 19.08 13.38 0.01
C ASN A 312 19.69 14.41 -0.96
N ILE A 313 20.15 13.94 -2.13
CA ILE A 313 20.79 14.76 -3.17
C ILE A 313 19.84 15.01 -4.36
N LEU A 314 18.86 14.13 -4.59
CA LEU A 314 17.92 14.24 -5.71
C LEU A 314 17.27 15.63 -5.80
N LYS A 315 17.02 16.27 -4.66
CA LYS A 315 16.49 17.63 -4.56
C LYS A 315 17.38 18.71 -5.21
N ASP A 316 18.69 18.49 -5.28
CA ASP A 316 19.64 19.45 -5.84
C ASP A 316 19.55 19.48 -7.36
N PHE A 317 19.15 18.35 -7.96
CA PHE A 317 18.87 18.22 -9.38
C PHE A 317 17.44 18.56 -9.73
N CYS A 318 16.47 18.13 -8.92
CA CYS A 318 15.04 18.30 -9.17
C CYS A 318 14.37 19.08 -8.03
N LYS A 319 14.52 20.39 -8.04
CA LYS A 319 13.96 21.28 -7.01
C LYS A 319 12.46 21.13 -6.78
N PRO A 320 11.61 20.92 -7.81
CA PRO A 320 10.19 20.70 -7.60
C PRO A 320 9.86 19.53 -6.66
N LEU A 321 10.76 18.53 -6.54
CA LEU A 321 10.56 17.36 -5.68
C LEU A 321 10.96 17.57 -4.21
N ILE A 322 11.46 18.74 -3.81
CA ILE A 322 11.92 18.98 -2.43
C ILE A 322 10.82 18.69 -1.40
N GLN A 323 9.58 19.10 -1.70
CA GLN A 323 8.44 18.98 -0.79
C GLN A 323 7.76 17.60 -0.89
N SER A 324 8.08 16.81 -1.91
CA SER A 324 7.42 15.52 -2.16
C SER A 324 8.05 14.36 -1.37
N LYS A 325 9.25 14.57 -0.79
CA LYS A 325 9.88 13.53 0.02
C LYS A 325 9.06 13.29 1.29
N PHE A 326 8.66 12.04 1.51
CA PHE A 326 7.78 11.62 2.61
C PHE A 326 6.36 12.24 2.59
N LEU A 327 5.96 12.89 1.48
CA LEU A 327 4.58 13.34 1.31
C LEU A 327 3.65 12.12 1.26
N LEU A 328 2.53 12.21 1.96
CA LEU A 328 1.53 11.15 1.98
C LEU A 328 0.88 10.99 0.60
N GLU A 329 0.76 9.74 0.17
CA GLU A 329 -0.09 9.32 -0.95
C GLU A 329 -1.40 8.77 -0.37
N GLU A 330 -2.56 9.34 -0.74
CA GLU A 330 -3.84 8.99 -0.10
C GLU A 330 -4.18 7.50 -0.21
N ASP A 331 -3.97 6.93 -1.39
CA ASP A 331 -4.36 5.55 -1.72
C ASP A 331 -3.15 4.62 -1.92
N GLY A 332 -1.94 5.10 -1.60
CA GLY A 332 -0.69 4.38 -1.82
C GLY A 332 -0.15 3.69 -0.56
N VAL A 333 0.61 2.62 -0.78
CA VAL A 333 1.37 1.94 0.27
C VAL A 333 2.59 2.77 0.69
N TYR A 334 3.22 3.47 -0.25
CA TYR A 334 4.44 4.25 -0.07
C TYR A 334 4.20 5.75 -0.20
N SER A 335 5.19 6.57 0.18
CA SER A 335 5.14 8.03 -0.01
C SER A 335 5.04 8.40 -1.49
N ALA A 336 4.54 9.61 -1.81
CA ALA A 336 4.33 10.07 -3.17
C ALA A 336 5.60 9.94 -4.05
N LEU A 337 6.77 10.26 -3.52
CA LEU A 337 8.02 10.18 -4.28
C LEU A 337 8.53 8.74 -4.42
N ASP A 338 8.39 7.90 -3.39
CA ASP A 338 8.71 6.47 -3.50
C ASP A 338 7.76 5.77 -4.49
N ARG A 339 6.46 6.11 -4.48
CA ARG A 339 5.49 5.66 -5.48
C ARG A 339 5.90 6.07 -6.90
N ALA A 340 6.32 7.32 -7.09
CA ALA A 340 6.76 7.80 -8.40
C ALA A 340 8.02 7.05 -8.88
N LEU A 341 8.98 6.80 -8.00
CA LEU A 341 10.16 6.00 -8.34
C LEU A 341 9.81 4.53 -8.64
N LEU A 342 8.89 3.91 -7.88
CA LEU A 342 8.41 2.56 -8.20
C LEU A 342 7.65 2.53 -9.53
N CYS A 343 6.86 3.56 -9.84
CA CYS A 343 6.23 3.70 -11.15
C CYS A 343 7.28 3.76 -12.27
N LEU A 344 8.38 4.49 -12.06
CA LEU A 344 9.51 4.54 -12.98
C LEU A 344 10.18 3.16 -13.14
N TYR A 345 10.39 2.44 -12.04
CA TYR A 345 10.90 1.07 -12.08
C TYR A 345 10.03 0.15 -12.95
N HIS A 346 8.71 0.18 -12.74
CA HIS A 346 7.79 -0.61 -13.55
C HIS A 346 7.74 -0.15 -15.02
N PHE A 347 7.86 1.15 -15.27
CA PHE A 347 7.94 1.70 -16.60
C PHE A 347 9.19 1.22 -17.34
N GLU A 348 10.36 1.30 -16.72
CA GLU A 348 11.65 0.90 -17.30
C GLU A 348 11.77 -0.61 -17.58
N ASN A 349 11.03 -1.44 -16.86
CA ASN A 349 11.01 -2.89 -17.05
C ASN A 349 9.93 -3.36 -18.05
N LYS A 350 9.25 -2.44 -18.75
CA LYS A 350 8.26 -2.77 -19.77
C LYS A 350 8.93 -2.85 -21.16
N ASN A 351 8.74 -3.95 -21.89
CA ASN A 351 9.36 -4.15 -23.22
C ASN A 351 8.84 -3.18 -24.29
N GLU A 352 7.65 -2.62 -24.11
CA GLU A 352 7.01 -1.68 -25.05
C GLU A 352 7.71 -0.33 -25.20
N ASN A 353 8.72 -0.06 -24.37
CA ASN A 353 9.43 1.22 -24.35
C ASN A 353 10.65 1.25 -25.28
N GLU A 354 11.02 0.14 -25.91
CA GLU A 354 12.25 0.03 -26.72
C GLU A 354 12.20 0.84 -28.01
N ASP A 355 11.00 1.13 -28.54
CA ASP A 355 10.78 1.87 -29.79
C ASP A 355 10.49 3.36 -29.57
N LEU A 356 10.57 3.88 -28.33
CA LEU A 356 10.25 5.29 -28.06
C LEU A 356 11.43 6.21 -28.40
N ASP A 357 11.10 7.38 -28.99
CA ASP A 357 12.06 8.45 -29.20
C ASP A 357 12.70 8.90 -27.88
N ALA A 358 14.00 9.26 -27.92
CA ALA A 358 14.76 9.64 -26.73
C ALA A 358 14.18 10.86 -25.98
N ASP A 359 13.60 11.83 -26.69
CA ASP A 359 12.95 12.99 -26.06
C ASP A 359 11.62 12.59 -25.41
N ILE A 360 10.86 11.70 -26.04
CA ILE A 360 9.61 11.16 -25.49
C ILE A 360 9.92 10.34 -24.23
N LEU A 361 10.91 9.46 -24.29
CA LEU A 361 11.34 8.67 -23.13
C LEU A 361 11.73 9.57 -21.94
N LEU A 362 12.50 10.63 -22.21
CA LEU A 362 12.91 11.60 -21.20
C LEU A 362 11.71 12.33 -20.60
N VAL A 363 10.76 12.76 -21.43
CA VAL A 363 9.52 13.42 -21.01
C VAL A 363 8.67 12.51 -20.15
N LEU A 364 8.49 11.25 -20.52
CA LEU A 364 7.73 10.28 -19.74
C LEU A 364 8.34 10.03 -18.35
N LYS A 365 9.66 9.85 -18.28
CA LYS A 365 10.37 9.71 -17.00
C LYS A 365 10.23 10.96 -16.11
N LEU A 366 10.37 12.15 -16.68
CA LEU A 366 10.15 13.40 -15.96
C LEU A 366 8.70 13.55 -15.50
N THR A 367 7.74 13.14 -16.33
CA THR A 367 6.30 13.15 -15.97
C THR A 367 6.03 12.23 -14.78
N ILE A 368 6.59 11.02 -14.79
CA ILE A 368 6.48 10.08 -13.67
C ILE A 368 7.06 10.70 -12.39
N LEU A 369 8.26 11.26 -12.43
CA LEU A 369 8.88 11.87 -11.25
C LEU A 369 8.08 13.06 -10.73
N LEU A 370 7.64 13.96 -11.63
CA LEU A 370 6.89 15.16 -11.27
C LEU A 370 5.45 14.86 -10.85
N SER A 371 4.93 13.66 -11.12
CA SER A 371 3.63 13.21 -10.59
C SER A 371 3.60 13.08 -9.04
N ALA A 372 4.78 13.09 -8.40
CA ALA A 372 4.87 13.13 -6.94
C ALA A 372 4.57 14.52 -6.33
N ILE A 373 4.42 15.56 -7.15
CA ILE A 373 4.10 16.91 -6.67
C ILE A 373 2.61 16.97 -6.36
N ASN A 374 2.28 17.29 -5.12
CA ASN A 374 0.90 17.53 -4.72
C ASN A 374 0.55 19.02 -4.93
N GLU A 375 0.09 19.34 -6.12
CA GLU A 375 -0.36 20.68 -6.46
C GLU A 375 -1.82 20.59 -6.98
N ASN A 376 -2.74 21.16 -6.22
CA ASN A 376 -4.17 21.12 -6.55
C ASN A 376 -4.57 22.03 -7.72
N ASN A 377 -3.65 22.87 -8.19
CA ASN A 377 -3.90 23.80 -9.29
C ASN A 377 -3.19 23.32 -10.57
N GLU A 378 -3.96 22.87 -11.55
CA GLU A 378 -3.45 22.38 -12.85
C GLU A 378 -2.60 23.42 -13.59
N ILE A 379 -2.92 24.71 -13.46
CA ILE A 379 -2.15 25.80 -14.10
C ILE A 379 -0.78 25.91 -13.42
N SER A 380 -0.73 25.85 -12.09
CA SER A 380 0.50 25.87 -11.32
C SER A 380 1.37 24.67 -11.67
N LEU A 381 0.80 23.46 -11.72
CA LEU A 381 1.49 22.23 -12.09
C LEU A 381 2.08 22.31 -13.51
N ALA A 382 1.33 22.81 -14.49
CA ALA A 382 1.82 23.02 -15.87
C ALA A 382 2.98 24.02 -15.91
N ASN A 383 2.90 25.11 -15.14
CA ASN A 383 3.95 26.12 -15.08
C ASN A 383 5.23 25.58 -14.42
N ILE A 384 5.10 24.79 -13.35
CA ILE A 384 6.23 24.09 -12.72
C ILE A 384 6.88 23.15 -13.73
N TYR A 385 6.07 22.38 -14.46
CA TYR A 385 6.56 21.46 -15.49
C TYR A 385 7.34 22.21 -16.58
N ARG A 386 6.75 23.26 -17.22
CA ARG A 386 7.41 24.05 -18.25
C ARG A 386 8.70 24.70 -17.76
N ALA A 387 8.66 25.30 -16.58
CA ALA A 387 9.83 25.99 -16.00
C ALA A 387 10.99 25.03 -15.68
N TYR A 388 10.69 23.79 -15.35
CA TYR A 388 11.71 22.80 -15.03
C TYR A 388 12.14 21.98 -16.26
N VAL A 389 11.20 21.36 -16.96
CA VAL A 389 11.47 20.46 -18.09
C VAL A 389 12.00 21.22 -19.31
N GLY A 390 11.59 22.47 -19.51
CA GLY A 390 12.12 23.34 -20.57
C GLY A 390 13.63 23.55 -20.52
N LYS A 391 14.28 23.35 -19.36
CA LYS A 391 15.74 23.42 -19.22
C LYS A 391 16.49 22.25 -19.87
N PHE A 392 15.79 21.21 -20.27
CA PHE A 392 16.39 20.03 -20.88
C PHE A 392 16.53 20.12 -22.40
N ASN A 393 16.19 21.25 -23.02
CA ASN A 393 16.23 21.44 -24.48
C ASN A 393 15.44 20.35 -25.24
N ILE A 394 14.20 20.13 -24.82
CA ILE A 394 13.26 19.18 -25.41
C ILE A 394 12.41 19.97 -26.43
N ASN A 395 11.95 19.32 -27.50
CA ASN A 395 11.05 19.94 -28.47
C ASN A 395 9.69 20.29 -27.83
N ASN A 396 9.01 21.31 -28.40
CA ASN A 396 7.77 21.82 -27.82
C ASN A 396 6.62 20.79 -27.82
N ASP A 397 6.55 19.93 -28.83
CA ASP A 397 5.48 18.93 -28.93
C ASP A 397 5.60 17.88 -27.82
N SER A 398 6.80 17.40 -27.56
CA SER A 398 7.10 16.49 -26.44
C SER A 398 6.86 17.17 -25.09
N LEU A 399 7.21 18.44 -24.95
CA LEU A 399 6.95 19.22 -23.72
C LEU A 399 5.43 19.33 -23.44
N GLU A 400 4.62 19.67 -24.43
CA GLU A 400 3.17 19.76 -24.29
C GLU A 400 2.52 18.39 -24.07
N LEU A 401 3.05 17.32 -24.67
CA LEU A 401 2.66 15.95 -24.36
C LEU A 401 2.86 15.66 -22.85
N GLY A 402 4.04 15.96 -22.31
CA GLY A 402 4.34 15.76 -20.90
C GLY A 402 3.40 16.52 -19.97
N ILE A 403 3.05 17.76 -20.31
CA ILE A 403 2.10 18.58 -19.53
C ILE A 403 0.70 17.93 -19.53
N ARG A 404 0.22 17.48 -20.70
CA ARG A 404 -1.07 16.79 -20.80
C ARG A 404 -1.10 15.51 -20.00
N LEU A 405 -0.06 14.70 -20.10
CA LEU A 405 0.08 13.46 -19.33
C LEU A 405 0.11 13.72 -17.82
N LEU A 406 0.85 14.74 -17.37
CA LEU A 406 0.93 15.08 -15.96
C LEU A 406 -0.41 15.56 -15.39
N LYS A 407 -1.13 16.43 -16.11
CA LYS A 407 -2.47 16.89 -15.72
C LYS A 407 -3.48 15.76 -15.59
N ASN A 408 -3.36 14.74 -16.42
CA ASN A 408 -4.28 13.61 -16.48
C ASN A 408 -3.69 12.34 -15.85
N PHE A 409 -2.61 12.43 -15.08
CA PHE A 409 -1.85 11.28 -14.59
C PHE A 409 -2.71 10.26 -13.82
N ASN A 410 -3.66 10.75 -13.04
CA ASN A 410 -4.58 9.93 -12.24
C ASN A 410 -5.95 9.71 -12.92
N ALA A 411 -6.17 10.20 -14.15
CA ALA A 411 -7.49 10.19 -14.78
C ALA A 411 -8.08 8.78 -14.95
N PHE A 412 -7.29 7.79 -15.36
CA PHE A 412 -7.73 6.40 -15.43
C PHE A 412 -8.17 5.88 -14.07
N LYS A 413 -7.34 6.09 -13.02
CA LYS A 413 -7.64 5.68 -11.66
C LYS A 413 -8.93 6.31 -11.16
N ASP A 414 -9.08 7.62 -11.31
CA ASP A 414 -10.25 8.35 -10.85
C ASP A 414 -11.54 7.86 -11.53
N ILE A 415 -11.48 7.58 -12.84
CA ILE A 415 -12.64 7.07 -13.58
C ILE A 415 -12.96 5.63 -13.15
N ILE A 416 -11.95 4.75 -13.06
CA ILE A 416 -12.16 3.36 -12.66
C ILE A 416 -12.76 3.28 -11.26
N GLU A 417 -12.31 4.10 -10.34
CA GLU A 417 -12.75 4.06 -8.94
C GLU A 417 -14.07 4.79 -8.69
N LYS A 418 -14.32 5.89 -9.41
CA LYS A 418 -15.40 6.84 -9.07
C LYS A 418 -16.52 6.90 -10.10
N GLU A 419 -16.31 6.39 -11.32
CA GLU A 419 -17.21 6.58 -12.45
C GLU A 419 -17.56 5.24 -13.14
N ASP A 420 -18.53 5.29 -14.04
CA ASP A 420 -18.85 4.16 -14.92
C ASP A 420 -18.03 4.25 -16.21
N ILE A 421 -17.14 3.27 -16.42
CA ILE A 421 -16.25 3.21 -17.58
C ILE A 421 -16.98 2.96 -18.91
N TYR A 422 -18.28 2.61 -18.86
CA TYR A 422 -19.12 2.42 -20.03
C TYR A 422 -20.07 3.58 -20.30
N ASN A 423 -20.07 4.60 -19.41
CA ASN A 423 -20.89 5.80 -19.60
C ASN A 423 -20.29 6.69 -20.69
N GLN A 424 -21.06 6.88 -21.79
CA GLN A 424 -20.63 7.69 -22.94
C GLN A 424 -20.13 9.07 -22.54
N THR A 425 -20.88 9.79 -21.69
CA THR A 425 -20.50 11.16 -21.26
C THR A 425 -19.17 11.18 -20.52
N ILE A 426 -18.92 10.18 -19.66
CA ILE A 426 -17.65 10.07 -18.91
C ILE A 426 -16.49 9.82 -19.86
N VAL A 427 -16.64 8.86 -20.79
CA VAL A 427 -15.59 8.54 -21.77
C VAL A 427 -15.32 9.71 -22.70
N LEU A 428 -16.34 10.40 -23.23
CA LEU A 428 -16.19 11.58 -24.05
C LEU A 428 -15.49 12.73 -23.31
N ASN A 429 -15.87 12.99 -22.06
CA ASN A 429 -15.20 13.98 -21.23
C ASN A 429 -13.73 13.60 -20.93
N PHE A 430 -13.44 12.32 -20.85
CA PHE A 430 -12.06 11.86 -20.67
C PHE A 430 -11.23 12.09 -21.92
N ILE A 431 -11.69 11.63 -23.10
CA ILE A 431 -10.96 11.79 -24.36
C ILE A 431 -10.84 13.27 -24.79
N SER A 432 -11.80 14.13 -24.44
CA SER A 432 -11.73 15.56 -24.74
C SER A 432 -10.55 16.28 -24.08
N LYS A 433 -10.01 15.73 -22.98
CA LYS A 433 -8.81 16.22 -22.30
C LYS A 433 -7.51 15.72 -22.95
N LEU A 434 -7.62 14.70 -23.79
CA LEU A 434 -6.53 14.08 -24.54
C LEU A 434 -6.68 14.47 -26.00
N THR A 435 -5.64 14.94 -26.64
CA THR A 435 -5.75 15.45 -28.02
C THR A 435 -5.83 14.36 -29.08
N ASP A 436 -5.32 13.16 -28.78
CA ASP A 436 -5.13 12.08 -29.75
C ASP A 436 -4.96 10.72 -29.06
N SER A 437 -5.08 9.66 -29.86
CA SER A 437 -4.90 8.27 -29.41
C SER A 437 -3.47 7.93 -28.95
N TYR A 438 -2.45 8.67 -29.43
CA TYR A 438 -1.08 8.50 -28.98
C TYR A 438 -0.91 8.97 -27.53
N THR A 439 -1.47 10.14 -27.19
CA THR A 439 -1.51 10.63 -25.80
C THR A 439 -2.26 9.67 -24.89
N LEU A 440 -3.37 9.09 -25.36
CA LEU A 440 -4.12 8.07 -24.63
C LEU A 440 -3.27 6.82 -24.38
N LYS A 441 -2.55 6.32 -25.39
CA LYS A 441 -1.64 5.17 -25.25
C LYS A 441 -0.55 5.42 -24.21
N MET A 442 0.11 6.58 -24.25
CA MET A 442 1.13 6.93 -23.27
C MET A 442 0.55 7.02 -21.86
N LEU A 443 -0.61 7.64 -21.71
CA LEU A 443 -1.30 7.73 -20.42
C LEU A 443 -1.71 6.35 -19.87
N TYR A 444 -2.16 5.44 -20.74
CA TYR A 444 -2.48 4.06 -20.37
C TYR A 444 -1.26 3.31 -19.82
N ILE A 445 -0.11 3.43 -20.51
CA ILE A 445 1.15 2.82 -20.05
C ILE A 445 1.55 3.37 -18.66
N LEU A 446 1.50 4.69 -18.48
CA LEU A 446 1.81 5.34 -17.21
C LEU A 446 0.85 4.91 -16.11
N SER A 447 -0.46 4.83 -16.41
CA SER A 447 -1.48 4.41 -15.44
C SER A 447 -1.33 2.96 -15.01
N PHE A 448 -0.95 2.06 -15.92
CA PHE A 448 -0.63 0.68 -15.61
C PHE A 448 0.56 0.57 -14.64
N CYS A 449 1.64 1.30 -14.92
CA CYS A 449 2.83 1.33 -14.07
C CYS A 449 2.54 1.98 -12.70
N ASN A 450 1.72 3.03 -12.69
CA ASN A 450 1.31 3.70 -11.45
C ASN A 450 0.43 2.79 -10.58
N ALA A 451 -0.47 2.01 -11.16
CA ALA A 451 -1.28 1.05 -10.42
C ALA A 451 -0.41 0.01 -9.68
N LYS A 452 0.61 -0.53 -10.35
CA LYS A 452 1.59 -1.42 -9.71
C LYS A 452 2.35 -0.72 -8.58
N ALA A 453 2.77 0.53 -8.78
CA ALA A 453 3.47 1.31 -7.78
C ALA A 453 2.61 1.67 -6.56
N LEU A 454 1.30 1.79 -6.73
CA LEU A 454 0.33 1.95 -5.65
C LEU A 454 0.06 0.65 -4.88
N GLY A 455 0.54 -0.50 -5.36
CA GLY A 455 0.27 -1.81 -4.78
C GLY A 455 -1.12 -2.36 -5.14
N ILE A 456 -1.69 -1.93 -6.26
CA ILE A 456 -2.97 -2.46 -6.74
C ILE A 456 -2.68 -3.81 -7.43
N GLU A 457 -3.00 -4.91 -6.76
CA GLU A 457 -2.79 -6.30 -7.26
C GLU A 457 -4.10 -6.95 -7.73
N ASN A 458 -5.10 -6.14 -8.06
CA ASN A 458 -6.45 -6.59 -8.34
C ASN A 458 -6.69 -6.73 -9.84
N ASN A 459 -6.95 -7.96 -10.32
CA ASN A 459 -7.24 -8.23 -11.73
C ASN A 459 -8.47 -7.48 -12.26
N PHE A 460 -9.47 -7.22 -11.43
CA PHE A 460 -10.61 -6.40 -11.81
C PHE A 460 -10.19 -4.99 -12.22
N TYR A 461 -9.25 -4.37 -11.48
CA TYR A 461 -8.73 -3.05 -11.82
C TYR A 461 -8.03 -3.05 -13.17
N TYR A 462 -7.16 -4.03 -13.43
CA TYR A 462 -6.44 -4.11 -14.72
C TYR A 462 -7.37 -4.41 -15.90
N LYS A 463 -8.38 -5.25 -15.72
CA LYS A 463 -9.45 -5.46 -16.73
C LYS A 463 -10.26 -4.18 -16.96
N SER A 464 -10.56 -3.41 -15.92
CA SER A 464 -11.26 -2.13 -16.04
C SER A 464 -10.39 -1.08 -16.73
N LEU A 465 -9.09 -1.06 -16.46
CA LEU A 465 -8.11 -0.19 -17.10
C LEU A 465 -8.05 -0.46 -18.61
N GLU A 466 -7.96 -1.73 -19.00
CA GLU A 466 -7.97 -2.14 -20.40
C GLU A 466 -9.30 -1.78 -21.09
N ASN A 467 -10.43 -2.10 -20.47
CA ASN A 467 -11.75 -1.80 -21.03
C ASN A 467 -11.96 -0.29 -21.21
N LEU A 468 -11.53 0.54 -20.25
CA LEU A 468 -11.60 1.99 -20.38
C LEU A 468 -10.69 2.52 -21.50
N TYR A 469 -9.48 1.95 -21.64
CA TYR A 469 -8.58 2.27 -22.73
C TYR A 469 -9.20 1.94 -24.10
N GLN A 470 -9.78 0.77 -24.28
CA GLN A 470 -10.43 0.35 -25.50
C GLN A 470 -11.66 1.22 -25.81
N ASN A 471 -12.51 1.50 -24.81
CA ASN A 471 -13.66 2.39 -24.98
C ASN A 471 -13.22 3.81 -25.42
N ALA A 472 -12.14 4.33 -24.83
CA ALA A 472 -11.61 5.64 -25.20
C ALA A 472 -10.98 5.64 -26.59
N LEU A 473 -10.31 4.55 -26.98
CA LEU A 473 -9.74 4.40 -28.33
C LEU A 473 -10.84 4.38 -29.41
N GLU A 474 -11.90 3.57 -29.19
CA GLU A 474 -13.09 3.55 -30.06
C GLU A 474 -13.72 4.95 -30.17
N GLY A 475 -13.75 5.73 -29.08
CA GLY A 475 -14.29 7.09 -29.07
C GLY A 475 -13.50 8.09 -29.89
N PHE A 476 -12.20 7.89 -30.09
CA PHE A 476 -11.40 8.69 -31.03
C PHE A 476 -11.68 8.37 -32.50
N GLU A 477 -12.16 7.14 -32.80
CA GLU A 477 -12.52 6.74 -34.15
C GLU A 477 -13.94 7.23 -34.53
N ASP A 478 -14.91 7.03 -33.64
CA ASP A 478 -16.29 7.43 -33.79
C ASP A 478 -16.97 7.60 -32.42
N GLU A 479 -17.41 8.80 -32.08
CA GLU A 479 -18.09 9.10 -30.81
C GLU A 479 -19.36 8.26 -30.60
N ASN A 480 -20.04 7.86 -31.68
CA ASN A 480 -21.21 7.00 -31.59
C ASN A 480 -20.90 5.57 -31.16
N LEU A 481 -19.67 5.10 -31.34
CA LEU A 481 -19.26 3.76 -30.89
C LEU A 481 -19.23 3.63 -29.37
N ILE A 482 -19.29 4.74 -28.63
CA ILE A 482 -19.35 4.72 -27.15
C ILE A 482 -20.79 4.51 -26.66
N ASP A 483 -21.81 4.81 -27.47
CA ASP A 483 -23.21 4.64 -27.08
C ASP A 483 -23.54 3.17 -26.80
N GLU A 484 -24.09 2.92 -25.63
CA GLU A 484 -24.43 1.59 -25.13
C GLU A 484 -25.38 0.83 -26.08
N SER A 485 -26.38 1.53 -26.60
CA SER A 485 -27.39 0.93 -27.47
C SER A 485 -26.78 0.57 -28.82
N GLN A 486 -25.91 1.39 -29.36
CA GLN A 486 -25.25 1.12 -30.63
C GLN A 486 -24.22 -0.01 -30.51
N LYS A 487 -23.42 -0.02 -29.42
CA LYS A 487 -22.53 -1.15 -29.11
C LYS A 487 -23.31 -2.47 -29.02
N ARG A 488 -24.46 -2.44 -28.36
CA ARG A 488 -25.34 -3.59 -28.25
C ARG A 488 -25.79 -4.07 -29.64
N VAL A 489 -26.30 -3.20 -30.47
CA VAL A 489 -26.77 -3.53 -31.80
C VAL A 489 -25.66 -4.13 -32.67
N LYS A 490 -24.48 -3.49 -32.68
CA LYS A 490 -23.32 -3.98 -33.43
C LYS A 490 -22.92 -5.38 -32.98
N LYS A 491 -22.78 -5.59 -31.66
CA LYS A 491 -22.37 -6.87 -31.07
C LYS A 491 -23.41 -7.97 -31.32
N GLU A 492 -24.70 -7.65 -31.25
CA GLU A 492 -25.80 -8.55 -31.57
C GLU A 492 -25.79 -8.98 -33.04
N GLN A 493 -25.52 -8.03 -33.95
CA GLN A 493 -25.41 -8.35 -35.39
C GLN A 493 -24.26 -9.34 -35.68
N ILE A 494 -23.11 -9.13 -35.02
CA ILE A 494 -21.95 -10.03 -35.15
C ILE A 494 -22.28 -11.40 -34.58
N LEU A 495 -22.93 -11.48 -33.42
CA LEU A 495 -23.35 -12.73 -32.79
C LEU A 495 -24.32 -13.52 -33.69
N LYS A 496 -25.33 -12.82 -34.25
CA LYS A 496 -26.31 -13.46 -35.17
C LYS A 496 -25.68 -14.08 -36.41
N ARG A 497 -24.54 -13.54 -36.87
CA ARG A 497 -23.78 -14.09 -38.02
C ARG A 497 -22.84 -15.23 -37.63
N SER A 498 -22.66 -15.51 -36.35
CA SER A 498 -21.73 -16.52 -35.87
C SER A 498 -22.34 -17.94 -36.02
N LYS A 499 -21.50 -18.93 -36.35
CA LYS A 499 -21.90 -20.34 -36.40
C LYS A 499 -22.40 -20.82 -35.01
N ALA A 500 -21.86 -20.30 -33.92
CA ALA A 500 -22.26 -20.64 -32.56
C ALA A 500 -23.73 -20.27 -32.30
N PHE A 501 -24.18 -19.10 -32.75
CA PHE A 501 -25.56 -18.67 -32.62
C PHE A 501 -26.49 -19.45 -33.55
N ALA A 502 -26.10 -19.70 -34.80
CA ALA A 502 -26.91 -20.45 -35.78
C ALA A 502 -27.21 -21.88 -35.36
N ASN A 503 -26.34 -22.48 -34.57
CA ASN A 503 -26.52 -23.87 -34.07
C ASN A 503 -27.40 -23.99 -32.82
N LEU A 504 -27.89 -22.86 -32.25
CA LEU A 504 -28.76 -22.84 -31.09
C LEU A 504 -30.22 -23.12 -31.50
N ASP A 505 -31.00 -23.70 -30.58
CA ASP A 505 -32.44 -23.80 -30.75
C ASP A 505 -33.10 -22.39 -30.79
N GLU A 506 -34.28 -22.35 -31.43
CA GLU A 506 -35.00 -21.08 -31.66
C GLU A 506 -35.36 -20.35 -30.35
N GLN A 507 -35.67 -21.10 -29.29
CA GLN A 507 -35.99 -20.52 -27.99
C GLN A 507 -34.76 -19.83 -27.36
N THR A 508 -33.60 -20.49 -27.41
CA THR A 508 -32.35 -19.90 -26.90
C THR A 508 -31.96 -18.68 -27.74
N GLN A 509 -32.06 -18.71 -29.05
CA GLN A 509 -31.82 -17.56 -29.92
C GLN A 509 -32.73 -16.37 -29.56
N ASN A 510 -34.01 -16.60 -29.37
CA ASN A 510 -34.98 -15.60 -28.98
C ASN A 510 -34.66 -15.03 -27.59
N ASN A 511 -34.31 -15.85 -26.60
CA ASN A 511 -33.96 -15.39 -25.27
C ASN A 511 -32.70 -14.53 -25.28
N ILE A 512 -31.70 -14.84 -26.08
CA ILE A 512 -30.49 -14.01 -26.24
C ILE A 512 -30.84 -12.60 -26.77
N ILE A 513 -31.73 -12.54 -27.78
CA ILE A 513 -32.15 -11.25 -28.36
C ILE A 513 -32.94 -10.43 -27.35
N HIS A 514 -33.74 -11.06 -26.49
CA HIS A 514 -34.58 -10.41 -25.49
C HIS A 514 -33.87 -10.12 -24.15
N ILE A 515 -32.54 -10.32 -24.04
CA ILE A 515 -31.78 -9.87 -22.87
C ILE A 515 -31.95 -8.36 -22.73
N LYS A 516 -32.44 -7.90 -21.59
CA LYS A 516 -32.75 -6.47 -21.36
C LYS A 516 -31.51 -5.64 -21.10
N SER A 517 -30.51 -6.17 -20.42
CA SER A 517 -29.29 -5.45 -20.06
C SER A 517 -28.33 -5.31 -21.24
N ASN A 518 -28.14 -4.09 -21.75
CA ASN A 518 -27.12 -3.78 -22.74
C ASN A 518 -25.71 -4.04 -22.21
N LEU A 519 -25.46 -3.67 -20.96
CA LEU A 519 -24.16 -3.87 -20.29
C LEU A 519 -23.77 -5.33 -20.20
N PHE A 520 -24.72 -6.24 -19.91
CA PHE A 520 -24.43 -7.67 -19.92
C PHE A 520 -23.90 -8.12 -21.29
N PHE A 521 -24.53 -7.65 -22.37
CA PHE A 521 -24.15 -8.00 -23.73
C PHE A 521 -22.78 -7.44 -24.10
N ILE A 522 -22.48 -6.19 -23.69
CA ILE A 522 -21.23 -5.51 -24.01
C ILE A 522 -20.05 -6.13 -23.23
N GLN A 523 -20.25 -6.43 -21.97
CA GLN A 523 -19.17 -6.88 -21.05
C GLN A 523 -18.80 -8.35 -21.21
N ASN A 524 -19.65 -9.18 -21.81
CA ASN A 524 -19.41 -10.62 -21.88
C ASN A 524 -19.13 -11.07 -23.32
N ASN A 525 -18.24 -12.07 -23.51
CA ASN A 525 -18.00 -12.68 -24.79
C ASN A 525 -19.20 -13.54 -25.24
N PHE A 526 -19.20 -13.94 -26.49
CA PHE A 526 -20.33 -14.68 -27.07
C PHE A 526 -20.58 -16.05 -26.39
N GLU A 527 -19.52 -16.76 -26.05
CA GLU A 527 -19.61 -18.04 -25.34
C GLU A 527 -20.29 -17.88 -23.98
N LYS A 528 -19.94 -16.85 -23.24
CA LYS A 528 -20.54 -16.58 -21.94
C LYS A 528 -21.99 -16.13 -22.06
N ILE A 529 -22.34 -15.31 -23.05
CA ILE A 529 -23.72 -14.89 -23.31
C ILE A 529 -24.59 -16.14 -23.59
N ILE A 530 -24.14 -17.02 -24.47
CA ILE A 530 -24.85 -18.25 -24.81
C ILE A 530 -24.99 -19.16 -23.57
N LYS A 531 -23.88 -19.40 -22.87
CA LYS A 531 -23.86 -20.26 -21.66
C LYS A 531 -24.81 -19.74 -20.58
N ILE A 532 -24.76 -18.46 -20.25
CA ILE A 532 -25.64 -17.87 -19.24
C ILE A 532 -27.10 -17.94 -19.65
N THR A 533 -27.43 -17.68 -20.93
CA THR A 533 -28.80 -17.79 -21.44
C THR A 533 -29.32 -19.21 -21.34
N GLN A 534 -28.53 -20.21 -21.73
CA GLN A 534 -28.92 -21.62 -21.65
C GLN A 534 -29.15 -22.11 -20.22
N ILE A 535 -28.33 -21.65 -19.28
CA ILE A 535 -28.50 -21.96 -17.85
C ILE A 535 -29.75 -21.26 -17.30
N ALA A 536 -29.94 -19.97 -17.59
CA ALA A 536 -31.08 -19.19 -17.12
C ALA A 536 -32.42 -19.73 -17.67
N GLN A 537 -32.42 -20.35 -18.84
CA GLN A 537 -33.59 -21.01 -19.44
C GLN A 537 -34.02 -22.28 -18.67
N LYS A 538 -33.05 -23.01 -18.14
CA LYS A 538 -33.27 -24.29 -17.43
C LYS A 538 -33.51 -24.12 -15.95
N GLU A 539 -32.83 -23.19 -15.33
CA GLU A 539 -32.75 -23.04 -13.87
C GLU A 539 -33.38 -21.73 -13.41
N ASN A 540 -34.18 -21.79 -12.33
CA ASN A 540 -34.72 -20.60 -11.68
C ASN A 540 -33.75 -20.01 -10.68
N PHE A 541 -32.83 -20.82 -10.17
CA PHE A 541 -31.78 -20.45 -9.26
C PHE A 541 -30.59 -21.38 -9.46
N THR A 542 -29.41 -20.79 -9.68
CA THR A 542 -28.14 -21.52 -9.69
C THR A 542 -26.99 -20.55 -9.41
N PHE A 543 -25.88 -21.05 -8.94
CA PHE A 543 -24.67 -20.28 -8.76
C PHE A 543 -23.42 -21.10 -9.00
N TRP A 544 -22.30 -20.41 -9.26
CA TRP A 544 -20.99 -21.04 -9.34
C TRP A 544 -19.92 -20.08 -8.83
N LEU A 545 -18.85 -20.67 -8.29
CA LEU A 545 -17.68 -19.98 -7.79
C LEU A 545 -16.49 -20.26 -8.68
N ASP A 546 -15.80 -19.21 -9.10
CA ASP A 546 -14.49 -19.27 -9.74
C ASP A 546 -13.46 -18.63 -8.81
N ASN A 547 -12.30 -19.29 -8.65
CA ASN A 547 -11.17 -18.82 -7.83
C ASN A 547 -9.85 -18.91 -8.60
N SER A 548 -9.88 -18.90 -9.92
CA SER A 548 -8.69 -19.01 -10.77
C SER A 548 -7.75 -17.79 -10.62
N GLU A 549 -8.30 -16.62 -10.38
CA GLU A 549 -7.54 -15.37 -10.16
C GLU A 549 -7.98 -14.72 -8.86
N ASN A 550 -9.17 -14.16 -8.84
CA ASN A 550 -9.87 -13.66 -7.65
C ASN A 550 -11.11 -14.51 -7.43
N LEU A 551 -11.68 -14.47 -6.23
CA LEU A 551 -12.96 -15.15 -6.00
C LEU A 551 -14.08 -14.41 -6.73
N VAL A 552 -14.73 -15.08 -7.67
CA VAL A 552 -15.89 -14.60 -8.40
C VAL A 552 -17.07 -15.51 -8.09
N LEU A 553 -18.15 -14.92 -7.59
CA LEU A 553 -19.44 -15.60 -7.46
C LEU A 553 -20.37 -15.11 -8.57
N GLU A 554 -20.88 -16.03 -9.36
CA GLU A 554 -21.89 -15.75 -10.37
C GLU A 554 -23.20 -16.47 -10.00
N VAL A 555 -24.33 -15.77 -10.11
CA VAL A 555 -25.63 -16.28 -9.70
C VAL A 555 -26.67 -15.97 -10.77
N ILE A 556 -27.51 -16.93 -11.10
CA ILE A 556 -28.75 -16.73 -11.85
C ILE A 556 -29.91 -16.86 -10.87
N VAL A 557 -30.82 -15.91 -10.88
CA VAL A 557 -31.92 -15.83 -9.94
C VAL A 557 -33.16 -15.23 -10.60
N SER A 558 -34.36 -15.64 -10.16
CA SER A 558 -35.61 -14.95 -10.51
C SER A 558 -35.82 -13.74 -9.57
N LYS A 559 -36.50 -12.69 -10.03
CA LYS A 559 -36.69 -11.40 -9.32
C LYS A 559 -37.18 -11.48 -7.86
N ASN A 560 -37.77 -12.58 -7.44
CA ASN A 560 -38.38 -12.75 -6.12
C ASN A 560 -37.44 -13.37 -5.05
N ASN A 561 -36.13 -13.50 -5.29
CA ASN A 561 -35.22 -14.16 -4.36
C ASN A 561 -34.39 -13.13 -3.56
N ASN A 562 -34.15 -13.44 -2.28
CA ASN A 562 -33.48 -12.57 -1.32
C ASN A 562 -31.96 -12.50 -1.53
N LEU A 563 -31.49 -11.49 -2.23
CA LEU A 563 -30.08 -11.19 -2.46
C LEU A 563 -29.30 -10.88 -1.17
N GLU A 564 -29.99 -10.37 -0.17
CA GLU A 564 -29.45 -10.05 1.16
C GLU A 564 -28.79 -11.26 1.83
N ASN A 565 -29.37 -12.46 1.64
CA ASN A 565 -28.83 -13.69 2.19
C ASN A 565 -27.48 -14.07 1.59
N ILE A 566 -27.26 -13.80 0.29
CA ILE A 566 -25.99 -14.03 -0.40
C ILE A 566 -24.93 -13.10 0.20
N LEU A 567 -25.21 -11.80 0.24
CA LEU A 567 -24.27 -10.80 0.77
C LEU A 567 -23.95 -11.02 2.26
N ASN A 568 -24.95 -11.39 3.08
CA ASN A 568 -24.73 -11.72 4.47
C ASN A 568 -23.86 -12.97 4.67
N SER A 569 -24.04 -13.97 3.80
CA SER A 569 -23.27 -15.22 3.88
C SER A 569 -21.78 -15.02 3.55
N LEU A 570 -21.48 -14.06 2.69
CA LEU A 570 -20.14 -13.72 2.24
C LEU A 570 -19.59 -12.43 2.90
N SER A 571 -20.21 -11.96 3.96
CA SER A 571 -19.85 -10.70 4.65
C SER A 571 -18.46 -10.71 5.32
N SER A 572 -17.76 -11.85 5.36
CA SER A 572 -16.38 -11.96 5.81
C SER A 572 -15.35 -11.74 4.71
N LEU A 573 -15.79 -11.70 3.45
CA LEU A 573 -14.94 -11.50 2.28
C LEU A 573 -14.97 -10.03 1.83
N ASN A 574 -13.91 -9.58 1.20
CA ASN A 574 -13.75 -8.21 0.72
C ASN A 574 -14.35 -8.06 -0.67
N LEU A 575 -15.61 -7.67 -0.74
CA LEU A 575 -16.32 -7.41 -1.98
C LEU A 575 -15.76 -6.14 -2.66
N ILE A 576 -15.40 -6.25 -3.95
CA ILE A 576 -14.88 -5.12 -4.77
C ILE A 576 -15.81 -4.68 -5.88
N PHE A 577 -16.58 -5.61 -6.44
CA PHE A 577 -17.54 -5.30 -7.50
C PHE A 577 -18.80 -6.13 -7.36
N MET A 578 -19.93 -5.54 -7.71
CA MET A 578 -21.21 -6.18 -7.80
C MET A 578 -21.93 -5.69 -9.06
N GLY A 579 -22.33 -6.60 -9.94
CA GLY A 579 -23.06 -6.30 -11.16
C GLY A 579 -24.43 -6.97 -11.18
N PHE A 580 -25.44 -6.23 -11.64
CA PHE A 580 -26.82 -6.67 -11.83
C PHE A 580 -27.20 -6.56 -13.28
N PHE A 581 -27.63 -7.68 -13.89
CA PHE A 581 -27.96 -7.69 -15.29
C PHE A 581 -29.31 -8.39 -15.48
N GLU A 582 -30.30 -7.61 -15.90
CA GLU A 582 -31.58 -8.17 -16.30
C GLU A 582 -31.42 -8.96 -17.61
N LEU A 583 -31.79 -10.22 -17.58
CA LEU A 583 -31.77 -11.07 -18.75
C LEU A 583 -33.11 -11.00 -19.51
N PHE A 584 -33.82 -12.07 -19.63
CA PHE A 584 -35.13 -12.18 -20.27
C PHE A 584 -36.15 -12.66 -19.23
N GLU A 585 -37.43 -12.41 -19.47
CA GLU A 585 -38.54 -12.69 -18.52
C GLU A 585 -38.22 -12.03 -17.15
N ASP A 586 -38.23 -12.83 -16.06
CA ASP A 586 -37.94 -12.40 -14.70
C ASP A 586 -36.57 -12.88 -14.20
N LYS A 587 -35.66 -13.22 -15.10
CA LYS A 587 -34.32 -13.69 -14.77
C LYS A 587 -33.33 -12.54 -14.61
N ILE A 588 -32.50 -12.67 -13.61
CA ILE A 588 -31.39 -11.73 -13.31
C ILE A 588 -30.12 -12.56 -13.22
N TYR A 589 -29.06 -12.07 -13.85
CA TYR A 589 -27.70 -12.54 -13.65
C TYR A 589 -26.96 -11.57 -12.76
N LEU A 590 -26.33 -12.11 -11.73
CA LEU A 590 -25.56 -11.37 -10.74
C LEU A 590 -24.11 -11.80 -10.78
N LYS A 591 -23.21 -10.86 -10.65
CA LYS A 591 -21.78 -11.12 -10.56
C LYS A 591 -21.21 -10.39 -9.36
N PHE A 592 -20.53 -11.12 -8.47
CA PHE A 592 -19.81 -10.56 -7.33
C PHE A 592 -18.33 -10.90 -7.48
N GLU A 593 -17.47 -9.91 -7.37
CA GLU A 593 -16.03 -10.10 -7.36
C GLU A 593 -15.46 -9.68 -6.01
N TYR A 594 -14.61 -10.53 -5.44
CA TYR A 594 -13.93 -10.32 -4.16
C TYR A 594 -12.43 -10.21 -4.39
N SER A 595 -11.71 -9.44 -3.55
CA SER A 595 -10.24 -9.37 -3.61
C SER A 595 -9.57 -10.60 -2.98
N ASP A 596 -10.33 -11.41 -2.24
CA ASP A 596 -9.82 -12.58 -1.54
C ASP A 596 -9.43 -13.68 -2.54
N ILE A 597 -8.28 -14.32 -2.24
CA ILE A 597 -7.84 -15.55 -2.89
C ILE A 597 -8.11 -16.68 -1.89
N ILE A 598 -8.89 -17.67 -2.27
CA ILE A 598 -9.29 -18.77 -1.39
C ILE A 598 -8.75 -20.12 -1.88
N SER A 599 -8.51 -21.03 -0.93
CA SER A 599 -8.15 -22.42 -1.26
C SER A 599 -9.37 -23.21 -1.76
N ASP A 600 -9.10 -24.34 -2.42
CA ASP A 600 -10.20 -25.22 -2.90
C ASP A 600 -11.06 -25.77 -1.74
N GLU A 601 -10.49 -26.02 -0.57
CA GLU A 601 -11.22 -26.40 0.65
C GLU A 601 -12.16 -25.29 1.14
N GLN A 602 -11.70 -24.05 1.10
CA GLN A 602 -12.51 -22.88 1.46
C GLN A 602 -13.62 -22.65 0.43
N LYS A 603 -13.35 -22.88 -0.87
CA LYS A 603 -14.33 -22.82 -1.95
C LYS A 603 -15.46 -23.84 -1.72
N GLU A 604 -15.12 -25.09 -1.40
CA GLU A 604 -16.10 -26.14 -1.09
C GLU A 604 -16.95 -25.78 0.15
N SER A 605 -16.31 -25.27 1.19
CA SER A 605 -17.00 -24.78 2.40
C SER A 605 -17.99 -23.65 2.08
N LEU A 606 -17.61 -22.70 1.23
CA LEU A 606 -18.48 -21.62 0.77
C LEU A 606 -19.64 -22.12 -0.08
N GLN A 607 -19.41 -23.09 -0.98
CA GLN A 607 -20.47 -23.74 -1.77
C GLN A 607 -21.50 -24.39 -0.87
N ASN A 608 -21.06 -25.15 0.14
CA ASN A 608 -21.94 -25.78 1.11
C ASN A 608 -22.75 -24.75 1.92
N LEU A 609 -22.10 -23.67 2.33
CA LEU A 609 -22.74 -22.56 3.05
C LEU A 609 -23.83 -21.89 2.20
N LEU A 610 -23.54 -21.58 0.94
CA LEU A 610 -24.49 -20.98 0.01
C LEU A 610 -25.68 -21.90 -0.25
N ASN A 611 -25.43 -23.18 -0.52
CA ASN A 611 -26.48 -24.17 -0.71
C ASN A 611 -27.41 -24.30 0.49
N SER A 612 -26.88 -24.29 1.70
CA SER A 612 -27.67 -24.40 2.95
C SER A 612 -28.49 -23.16 3.29
N LYS A 613 -27.98 -21.97 3.01
CA LYS A 613 -28.63 -20.71 3.40
C LYS A 613 -29.59 -20.13 2.37
N LEU A 614 -29.43 -20.47 1.10
CA LEU A 614 -30.28 -19.95 0.02
C LEU A 614 -31.68 -20.55 0.04
N HIS A 615 -31.83 -21.74 0.61
CA HIS A 615 -33.16 -22.39 0.78
C HIS A 615 -33.88 -22.02 2.10
N THR A 616 -33.23 -21.29 3.00
CA THR A 616 -33.83 -20.91 4.26
C THR A 616 -34.29 -19.45 4.22
N LYS A 617 -35.59 -19.20 4.44
CA LYS A 617 -36.16 -17.88 4.71
C LYS A 617 -35.72 -17.41 6.10
N ILE A 618 -34.46 -17.07 6.31
CA ILE A 618 -33.99 -16.50 7.56
C ILE A 618 -34.05 -14.97 7.42
N GLN A 619 -35.10 -14.37 7.94
CA GLN A 619 -35.23 -12.93 8.19
C GLN A 619 -34.35 -12.54 9.39
N LYS A 620 -33.03 -12.46 9.24
CA LYS A 620 -32.24 -11.65 10.15
C LYS A 620 -32.30 -10.21 9.63
N LYS A 621 -33.02 -9.34 10.34
CA LYS A 621 -32.97 -7.89 10.11
C LYS A 621 -31.51 -7.45 10.08
N VAL A 622 -31.08 -6.88 8.96
CA VAL A 622 -29.75 -6.31 8.85
C VAL A 622 -29.66 -5.10 9.78
N LYS A 623 -28.61 -5.01 10.57
CA LYS A 623 -28.44 -3.87 11.48
C LYS A 623 -28.21 -2.60 10.67
N LYS A 624 -28.96 -1.54 10.95
CA LYS A 624 -28.76 -0.23 10.30
C LYS A 624 -27.33 0.28 10.55
N PRO A 625 -26.54 0.55 9.52
CA PRO A 625 -25.19 1.11 9.65
C PRO A 625 -25.26 2.57 10.06
N ASN A 626 -24.19 3.09 10.63
CA ASN A 626 -24.07 4.50 10.98
C ASN A 626 -23.52 5.29 9.79
N ILE A 627 -24.39 5.93 9.02
CA ILE A 627 -24.07 6.74 7.85
C ILE A 627 -24.48 8.19 8.11
N LYS A 628 -23.57 9.14 8.05
CA LYS A 628 -23.85 10.56 8.20
C LYS A 628 -24.35 11.17 6.90
N LYS A 629 -25.05 12.30 7.00
CA LYS A 629 -25.63 13.00 5.85
C LYS A 629 -24.57 13.47 4.83
N ASP A 630 -23.41 13.88 5.31
CA ASP A 630 -22.27 14.33 4.49
C ASP A 630 -21.50 13.17 3.83
N GLU A 631 -21.67 11.94 4.30
CA GLU A 631 -21.07 10.73 3.76
C GLU A 631 -21.85 10.11 2.59
N LEU A 632 -23.07 10.59 2.30
CA LEU A 632 -23.96 10.09 1.26
C LEU A 632 -24.36 11.17 0.28
N LYS A 633 -24.12 10.98 -1.02
CA LYS A 633 -24.48 11.92 -2.09
C LYS A 633 -25.17 11.20 -3.23
N LEU A 634 -26.38 11.61 -3.57
CA LEU A 634 -27.14 11.14 -4.72
C LEU A 634 -27.02 12.16 -5.87
N ASP A 635 -26.60 11.71 -7.01
CA ASP A 635 -26.55 12.46 -8.28
C ASP A 635 -27.59 11.90 -9.24
N MET A 636 -28.67 12.65 -9.48
CA MET A 636 -29.74 12.28 -10.38
C MET A 636 -29.41 12.64 -11.84
N ASP A 637 -28.44 13.50 -12.07
CA ASP A 637 -28.06 14.00 -13.41
C ASP A 637 -26.85 13.28 -13.98
N TYR A 638 -26.44 12.17 -13.35
CA TYR A 638 -25.27 11.39 -13.70
C TYR A 638 -25.26 10.92 -15.17
N SER A 639 -26.38 10.40 -15.69
CA SER A 639 -26.58 10.10 -17.10
C SER A 639 -28.07 10.05 -17.46
N LYS A 640 -28.39 9.82 -18.75
CA LYS A 640 -29.79 9.71 -19.21
C LYS A 640 -30.53 8.59 -18.51
N ASN A 641 -29.91 7.41 -18.36
CA ASN A 641 -30.56 6.18 -17.88
C ASN A 641 -30.21 5.84 -16.41
N TYR A 642 -29.17 6.44 -15.85
CA TYR A 642 -28.65 6.08 -14.55
C TYR A 642 -28.48 7.27 -13.62
N ALA A 643 -28.72 7.04 -12.34
CA ALA A 643 -28.33 7.92 -11.23
C ALA A 643 -27.15 7.28 -10.46
N LYS A 644 -26.39 8.10 -9.73
CA LYS A 644 -25.22 7.66 -8.98
C LYS A 644 -25.36 8.00 -7.49
N ILE A 645 -25.13 7.03 -6.63
CA ILE A 645 -24.91 7.27 -5.20
C ILE A 645 -23.43 7.10 -4.88
N ASN A 646 -22.84 8.11 -4.28
CA ASN A 646 -21.52 8.04 -3.66
C ASN A 646 -21.72 7.89 -2.15
N LEU A 647 -21.17 6.83 -1.58
CA LEU A 647 -21.20 6.54 -0.15
C LEU A 647 -19.77 6.41 0.38
N ASN A 648 -19.31 7.37 1.17
CA ASN A 648 -17.96 7.40 1.74
C ASN A 648 -18.05 7.42 3.27
N THR A 649 -18.08 6.24 3.88
CA THR A 649 -18.29 6.08 5.31
C THR A 649 -17.25 5.14 5.93
N LYS A 650 -17.27 4.99 7.26
CA LYS A 650 -16.45 3.97 7.93
C LYS A 650 -16.91 2.58 7.47
N ASP A 651 -15.96 1.66 7.25
CA ASP A 651 -16.32 0.28 6.91
C ASP A 651 -17.09 -0.38 8.06
N GLN A 652 -18.23 -0.97 7.73
CA GLN A 652 -19.16 -1.56 8.70
C GLN A 652 -19.70 -2.87 8.14
N LYS A 653 -19.61 -3.91 8.95
CA LYS A 653 -20.14 -5.24 8.57
C LYS A 653 -21.63 -5.17 8.22
N GLY A 654 -21.98 -5.65 7.03
CA GLY A 654 -23.37 -5.66 6.54
C GLY A 654 -23.82 -4.35 5.89
N LEU A 655 -22.94 -3.36 5.70
CA LEU A 655 -23.27 -2.09 5.05
C LEU A 655 -23.98 -2.28 3.71
N MET A 656 -23.40 -3.06 2.80
CA MET A 656 -23.97 -3.30 1.48
C MET A 656 -25.27 -4.11 1.53
N ALA A 657 -25.37 -5.07 2.44
CA ALA A 657 -26.61 -5.82 2.63
C ALA A 657 -27.76 -4.90 3.06
N TYR A 658 -27.51 -3.94 3.96
CA TYR A 658 -28.50 -2.94 4.35
C TYR A 658 -28.87 -1.99 3.21
N VAL A 659 -27.89 -1.52 2.46
CA VAL A 659 -28.13 -0.67 1.27
C VAL A 659 -29.03 -1.40 0.28
N MET A 660 -28.78 -2.68 0.03
CA MET A 660 -29.59 -3.51 -0.87
C MET A 660 -31.02 -3.71 -0.33
N GLU A 661 -31.16 -3.97 0.98
CA GLU A 661 -32.49 -4.06 1.62
C GLU A 661 -33.30 -2.77 1.40
N VAL A 662 -32.68 -1.59 1.60
CA VAL A 662 -33.35 -0.31 1.38
C VAL A 662 -33.74 -0.13 -0.10
N LEU A 663 -32.82 -0.38 -1.05
CA LEU A 663 -33.12 -0.26 -2.48
C LEU A 663 -34.26 -1.19 -2.91
N THR A 664 -34.23 -2.46 -2.47
CA THR A 664 -35.25 -3.45 -2.76
C THR A 664 -36.63 -3.05 -2.20
N ASN A 665 -36.68 -2.51 -0.98
CA ASN A 665 -37.93 -2.06 -0.35
C ASN A 665 -38.63 -0.90 -1.10
N TYR A 666 -37.88 -0.16 -1.93
CA TYR A 666 -38.42 0.91 -2.76
C TYR A 666 -38.45 0.56 -4.25
N ASP A 667 -38.29 -0.71 -4.64
CA ASP A 667 -38.23 -1.19 -6.02
C ASP A 667 -37.21 -0.43 -6.90
N VAL A 668 -36.07 -0.05 -6.32
CA VAL A 668 -34.99 0.60 -7.04
C VAL A 668 -33.99 -0.45 -7.53
N ILE A 669 -33.71 -0.42 -8.81
CA ILE A 669 -32.82 -1.39 -9.47
C ILE A 669 -31.38 -0.87 -9.43
N LEU A 670 -30.50 -1.64 -8.79
CA LEU A 670 -29.06 -1.44 -8.86
C LEU A 670 -28.53 -2.04 -10.16
N SER A 671 -27.80 -1.27 -10.95
CA SER A 671 -27.12 -1.76 -12.16
C SER A 671 -25.73 -2.30 -11.80
N ALA A 672 -24.95 -1.56 -11.03
CA ALA A 672 -23.65 -1.95 -10.56
C ALA A 672 -23.29 -1.26 -9.24
N ALA A 673 -22.42 -1.89 -8.47
CA ALA A 673 -21.77 -1.25 -7.34
C ALA A 673 -20.26 -1.52 -7.40
N LYS A 674 -19.46 -0.47 -7.17
CA LYS A 674 -18.02 -0.55 -6.94
C LYS A 674 -17.76 -0.26 -5.48
N ILE A 675 -16.98 -1.11 -4.85
CA ILE A 675 -16.72 -1.06 -3.41
C ILE A 675 -15.21 -1.05 -3.22
N GLN A 676 -14.71 -0.03 -2.54
CA GLN A 676 -13.29 0.12 -2.27
C GLN A 676 -13.12 0.44 -0.79
N THR A 677 -12.44 -0.41 -0.05
CA THR A 677 -12.10 -0.15 1.35
C THR A 677 -10.64 0.27 1.44
N ILE A 678 -10.41 1.49 1.96
CA ILE A 678 -9.08 2.06 2.17
C ILE A 678 -9.03 2.53 3.62
N ARG A 679 -8.09 2.00 4.42
CA ARG A 679 -7.82 2.44 5.79
C ARG A 679 -9.10 2.54 6.65
N GLU A 680 -9.87 1.46 6.72
CA GLU A 680 -11.13 1.35 7.46
C GLU A 680 -12.26 2.30 6.98
N ARG A 681 -12.10 3.00 5.87
CA ARG A 681 -13.18 3.72 5.21
C ARG A 681 -13.54 3.04 3.90
N THR A 682 -14.83 2.93 3.65
CA THR A 682 -15.32 2.40 2.38
C THR A 682 -15.81 3.54 1.50
N ARG A 683 -15.36 3.52 0.23
CA ARG A 683 -15.82 4.39 -0.85
C ARG A 683 -16.65 3.55 -1.79
N ASN A 684 -17.95 3.70 -1.74
CA ASN A 684 -18.86 2.91 -2.57
C ASN A 684 -19.51 3.82 -3.61
N VAL A 685 -19.50 3.35 -4.85
CA VAL A 685 -20.20 3.98 -5.97
C VAL A 685 -21.31 3.05 -6.43
N LEU A 686 -22.55 3.46 -6.30
CA LEU A 686 -23.73 2.70 -6.70
C LEU A 686 -24.34 3.34 -7.94
N ILE A 687 -24.51 2.57 -8.98
CA ILE A 687 -25.16 2.98 -10.23
C ILE A 687 -26.57 2.41 -10.24
N LEU A 688 -27.57 3.28 -10.25
CA LEU A 688 -28.99 2.93 -10.13
C LEU A 688 -29.70 3.24 -11.45
N HIS A 689 -30.63 2.37 -11.88
CA HIS A 689 -31.53 2.72 -12.98
C HIS A 689 -32.48 3.85 -12.58
N LYS A 690 -32.66 4.85 -13.47
CA LYS A 690 -33.67 5.89 -13.32
C LYS A 690 -35.05 5.36 -13.65
N ASN A 691 -35.67 4.72 -12.67
CA ASN A 691 -37.06 4.28 -12.75
C ASN A 691 -37.99 5.25 -12.00
N GLU A 692 -39.31 5.10 -12.15
CA GLU A 692 -40.32 5.90 -11.46
C GLU A 692 -40.19 5.80 -9.93
N SER A 693 -39.85 4.64 -9.42
CA SER A 693 -39.65 4.40 -7.99
C SER A 693 -38.52 5.26 -7.43
N LEU A 694 -37.37 5.31 -8.10
CA LEU A 694 -36.25 6.16 -7.66
C LEU A 694 -36.63 7.65 -7.68
N GLN A 695 -37.35 8.11 -8.73
CA GLN A 695 -37.77 9.49 -8.83
C GLN A 695 -38.76 9.88 -7.72
N ASN A 696 -39.74 9.01 -7.42
CA ASN A 696 -40.78 9.26 -6.44
C ASN A 696 -40.30 9.12 -4.99
N TYR A 697 -39.36 8.25 -4.71
CA TYR A 697 -38.92 7.91 -3.36
C TYR A 697 -37.50 8.34 -2.99
N LYS A 698 -36.81 9.13 -3.82
CA LYS A 698 -35.41 9.55 -3.60
C LYS A 698 -35.12 10.08 -2.20
N GLU A 699 -36.01 10.96 -1.65
CA GLU A 699 -35.82 11.52 -0.31
C GLU A 699 -36.03 10.49 0.80
N LYS A 700 -36.98 9.56 0.62
CA LYS A 700 -37.23 8.49 1.57
C LYS A 700 -36.07 7.49 1.59
N ILE A 701 -35.53 7.18 0.43
CA ILE A 701 -34.35 6.30 0.29
C ILE A 701 -33.16 6.90 1.04
N LEU A 702 -32.87 8.20 0.79
CA LEU A 702 -31.79 8.88 1.49
C LEU A 702 -31.97 8.92 3.00
N LYS A 703 -33.20 9.22 3.48
CA LYS A 703 -33.53 9.18 4.93
C LYS A 703 -33.40 7.79 5.54
N SER A 704 -33.75 6.75 4.78
CA SER A 704 -33.61 5.37 5.26
C SER A 704 -32.14 4.96 5.40
N LEU A 705 -31.28 5.42 4.49
CA LEU A 705 -29.85 5.12 4.51
C LEU A 705 -29.10 5.90 5.60
N ILE A 706 -29.46 7.16 5.86
CA ILE A 706 -28.80 8.00 6.85
C ILE A 706 -29.24 7.60 8.27
N SER A 707 -28.28 7.51 9.18
CA SER A 707 -28.52 7.44 10.62
C SER A 707 -28.70 8.86 11.17
N GLU A 708 -29.76 9.09 11.95
CA GLU A 708 -29.98 10.37 12.62
C GLU A 708 -28.81 10.79 13.50
#